data_86776ba22b99915f2195807a00b22e7a
#
_entry.id   86776ba22b99915f2195807a00b22e7a
#
_cell.length_a   1.000
_cell.length_b   1.000
_cell.length_c   1.000
_cell.angle_alpha   90.00
_cell.angle_beta   90.00
_cell.angle_gamma   90.00
#
_symmetry.space_group_name_H-M   'P 1'
#
loop_
_entity.id
_entity.type
_entity.pdbx_description
1 polymer ?
#
loop_
_entity_poly.entity_id
_entity_poly.type
_entity_poly.pdbx_seq_one_letter_code
_entity_poly.pdbx_strand_id
1 'polypeptide(L)'
;MRTLHLPGAATTTSPSTTATSAPRLPGVRWAPVVIAAAVGGLVALASAYLVWPHGTLNLDEIAYLNQAEAIRHGSLTYDAGSYLPDFRPYLSGIAGDRIVFKYQPLWPAILAGSEAAIGDHRPGLVLAGVATALAMWLLGRELTGSRWLGTATASAVAVSPIFVSHSGTALAYLPSGGLVAAAIGATLRAARTGSRAWSLAAGAGFGVLFFHRPYDALLTAIPVGVWLVWRARRDARWASLLTLALAAAPFVAAWLAYNRHVTGDPLQPAFSVGAPEDRFGFGPRASWAPTDPEFSRDLLDFTPWGSLRTVGRFGVVTPLWLAGGVVTLVLAVLAVARRRDDGRRWVLAATAGSVIAGHALWWGTQNFVNFGLTGALGPAYWLGALGPVMALAVAGGGELVSYARGLAPARRKALLAGTAAVVLVGGVAGAAVVGSSIGRAERDRDRQIAVAEAAPRNSVLMLPGAVDDPFVRVVVPAEIDAEPRLVAVDEDTAEQLFRLRDRFADRSLWTWLPIRSPGSAFEEPDRYQLGNLPEVAAPQVDVRLTLADGAQPSGTAWLRTLDGDGDEIDRVEFEVAGGAAQGAAVPAAVAPAAGEAGLAGAGPGGAPAAQTLAIEREPAWLAAGVTVVRGDGPPDVVEVRWAARSRDGRVEVIGPGTGHRFYDFPEGGAAWFEEDVTGSLAAEVVGLERFDPVQVLSELP
;
A
#
# COMPACT_ATOMS: atom_id res chain seq x y z
N MET A 1 -21.26 -89.53 1.91
CA MET A 1 -22.18 -90.09 2.93
C MET A 1 -23.02 -89.01 3.50
N ARG A 2 -24.34 -89.21 3.39
CA ARG A 2 -25.49 -88.48 4.05
C ARG A 2 -25.56 -86.97 3.85
N THR A 3 -26.36 -86.59 2.85
CA THR A 3 -27.10 -85.35 2.67
C THR A 3 -28.17 -85.28 3.70
N LEU A 4 -28.22 -84.11 4.46
CA LEU A 4 -29.33 -83.70 5.28
C LEU A 4 -30.08 -82.57 4.57
N HIS A 5 -31.33 -82.84 4.13
CA HIS A 5 -32.28 -81.84 3.67
C HIS A 5 -32.88 -81.15 4.90
N LEU A 6 -32.90 -79.77 4.88
CA LEU A 6 -33.72 -78.99 5.77
C LEU A 6 -34.82 -78.31 4.94
N PRO A 7 -36.06 -78.18 5.48
CA PRO A 7 -37.22 -77.73 4.74
C PRO A 7 -37.30 -76.19 4.68
N GLY A 8 -38.01 -75.75 3.66
CA GLY A 8 -38.12 -74.38 3.21
C GLY A 8 -38.64 -73.36 4.22
N ALA A 9 -38.01 -72.21 4.24
CA ALA A 9 -38.48 -71.00 4.92
C ALA A 9 -39.47 -70.26 4.05
N ALA A 10 -40.65 -70.01 4.62
CA ALA A 10 -41.73 -69.25 3.99
C ALA A 10 -41.29 -67.81 3.71
N THR A 11 -41.41 -67.41 2.46
CA THR A 11 -41.26 -66.03 1.99
C THR A 11 -42.40 -65.16 2.54
N THR A 12 -42.14 -64.37 3.57
CA THR A 12 -43.02 -63.26 3.96
C THR A 12 -42.76 -62.08 3.01
N THR A 13 -43.69 -61.83 2.09
CA THR A 13 -43.77 -60.61 1.30
C THR A 13 -44.08 -59.42 2.23
N SER A 14 -43.08 -58.58 2.48
CA SER A 14 -43.30 -57.29 3.10
C SER A 14 -43.95 -56.33 2.09
N PRO A 15 -44.97 -55.56 2.45
CA PRO A 15 -45.56 -54.58 1.56
C PRO A 15 -44.56 -53.47 1.31
N SER A 16 -44.21 -53.26 0.05
CA SER A 16 -43.43 -52.12 -0.44
C SER A 16 -44.24 -50.84 -0.20
N THR A 17 -43.97 -50.11 0.84
CA THR A 17 -44.39 -48.71 1.00
C THR A 17 -43.63 -47.89 -0.05
N THR A 18 -44.23 -47.65 -1.21
CA THR A 18 -43.83 -46.62 -2.15
C THR A 18 -43.93 -45.27 -1.45
N ALA A 19 -42.83 -44.80 -0.86
CA ALA A 19 -42.71 -43.43 -0.42
C ALA A 19 -42.80 -42.54 -1.70
N THR A 20 -43.96 -41.97 -1.92
CA THR A 20 -44.19 -40.92 -2.89
C THR A 20 -43.20 -39.76 -2.56
N SER A 21 -42.11 -39.69 -3.32
CA SER A 21 -41.22 -38.55 -3.27
C SER A 21 -41.99 -37.31 -3.74
N ALA A 22 -42.25 -36.40 -2.82
CA ALA A 22 -42.85 -35.10 -3.16
C ALA A 22 -42.05 -34.44 -4.29
N PRO A 23 -42.73 -33.82 -5.27
CA PRO A 23 -42.07 -33.20 -6.41
C PRO A 23 -41.18 -32.07 -5.91
N ARG A 24 -39.85 -32.24 -6.08
CA ARG A 24 -38.86 -31.23 -5.73
C ARG A 24 -38.99 -30.11 -6.81
N LEU A 25 -39.43 -28.94 -6.40
CA LEU A 25 -39.48 -27.75 -7.22
C LEU A 25 -38.12 -27.48 -7.88
N PRO A 26 -38.04 -27.29 -9.20
CA PRO A 26 -36.76 -27.12 -9.94
C PRO A 26 -35.94 -25.94 -9.48
N GLY A 27 -36.55 -24.87 -8.95
CA GLY A 27 -35.88 -23.65 -8.47
C GLY A 27 -35.02 -23.84 -7.22
N VAL A 28 -35.25 -24.86 -6.38
CA VAL A 28 -34.52 -25.07 -5.12
C VAL A 28 -33.08 -25.53 -5.32
N ARG A 29 -32.72 -25.97 -6.53
CA ARG A 29 -31.36 -26.48 -6.80
C ARG A 29 -30.29 -25.37 -6.87
N TRP A 30 -30.62 -24.18 -7.30
CA TRP A 30 -29.69 -23.07 -7.49
C TRP A 30 -29.65 -22.10 -6.32
N ALA A 31 -30.66 -22.09 -5.47
CA ALA A 31 -30.77 -21.16 -4.35
C ALA A 31 -29.49 -21.07 -3.48
N PRO A 32 -28.81 -22.18 -3.09
CA PRO A 32 -27.62 -22.07 -2.26
C PRO A 32 -26.46 -21.30 -2.90
N VAL A 33 -26.21 -21.48 -4.19
CA VAL A 33 -25.11 -20.78 -4.89
C VAL A 33 -25.47 -19.33 -5.18
N VAL A 34 -26.74 -19.06 -5.52
CA VAL A 34 -27.23 -17.69 -5.73
C VAL A 34 -27.16 -16.87 -4.45
N ILE A 35 -27.55 -17.46 -3.31
CA ILE A 35 -27.43 -16.80 -2.00
C ILE A 35 -25.96 -16.50 -1.69
N ALA A 36 -25.05 -17.44 -1.93
CA ALA A 36 -23.61 -17.23 -1.71
C ALA A 36 -23.08 -16.06 -2.55
N ALA A 37 -23.44 -16.03 -3.85
CA ALA A 37 -23.04 -14.95 -4.76
C ALA A 37 -23.65 -13.60 -4.34
N ALA A 38 -24.94 -13.59 -3.96
CA ALA A 38 -25.63 -12.37 -3.54
C ALA A 38 -25.05 -11.78 -2.26
N VAL A 39 -24.80 -12.61 -1.24
CA VAL A 39 -24.19 -12.14 0.03
C VAL A 39 -22.79 -11.58 -0.23
N GLY A 40 -21.94 -12.31 -0.99
CA GLY A 40 -20.61 -11.83 -1.31
C GLY A 40 -20.62 -10.54 -2.12
N GLY A 41 -21.52 -10.45 -3.13
CA GLY A 41 -21.65 -9.26 -3.98
C GLY A 41 -22.19 -8.04 -3.23
N LEU A 42 -23.20 -8.21 -2.38
CA LEU A 42 -23.76 -7.11 -1.58
C LEU A 42 -22.77 -6.57 -0.57
N VAL A 43 -22.04 -7.46 0.11
CA VAL A 43 -21.00 -7.03 1.06
C VAL A 43 -19.87 -6.33 0.32
N ALA A 44 -19.39 -6.86 -0.82
CA ALA A 44 -18.34 -6.22 -1.60
C ALA A 44 -18.79 -4.85 -2.16
N LEU A 45 -20.02 -4.74 -2.61
CA LEU A 45 -20.61 -3.47 -3.04
C LEU A 45 -20.64 -2.45 -1.90
N ALA A 46 -21.16 -2.85 -0.73
CA ALA A 46 -21.16 -1.99 0.44
C ALA A 46 -19.75 -1.59 0.87
N SER A 47 -18.79 -2.52 0.82
CA SER A 47 -17.41 -2.24 1.18
C SER A 47 -16.77 -1.22 0.22
N ALA A 48 -16.91 -1.40 -1.10
CA ALA A 48 -16.29 -0.56 -2.11
C ALA A 48 -16.84 0.87 -2.16
N TYR A 49 -18.11 1.06 -1.76
CA TYR A 49 -18.76 2.37 -1.87
C TYR A 49 -19.06 3.04 -0.53
N LEU A 50 -19.07 2.31 0.60
CA LEU A 50 -19.42 2.86 1.92
C LEU A 50 -18.32 2.70 2.96
N VAL A 51 -17.44 1.69 2.82
CA VAL A 51 -16.34 1.45 3.78
C VAL A 51 -15.03 2.06 3.29
N TRP A 52 -14.74 1.95 1.99
CA TRP A 52 -13.55 2.48 1.34
C TRP A 52 -13.89 3.28 0.08
N PRO A 53 -14.66 4.38 0.17
CA PRO A 53 -15.05 5.16 -1.00
C PRO A 53 -13.89 5.72 -1.79
N HIS A 54 -12.73 5.98 -1.12
CA HIS A 54 -11.53 6.54 -1.72
C HIS A 54 -10.30 5.62 -1.63
N GLY A 55 -10.50 4.35 -1.26
CA GLY A 55 -9.41 3.38 -1.06
C GLY A 55 -8.74 3.53 0.31
N THR A 56 -7.59 2.89 0.49
CA THR A 56 -6.88 2.83 1.76
C THR A 56 -5.59 3.64 1.74
N LEU A 57 -4.96 3.78 2.91
CA LEU A 57 -3.59 4.33 3.05
C LEU A 57 -2.50 3.37 2.59
N ASN A 58 -2.81 2.13 2.25
CA ASN A 58 -1.80 1.19 1.83
C ASN A 58 -1.26 1.56 0.44
N LEU A 59 0.00 1.90 0.38
CA LEU A 59 0.71 2.31 -0.82
C LEU A 59 0.73 1.25 -1.93
N ASP A 60 0.62 -0.04 -1.57
CA ASP A 60 0.45 -1.13 -2.54
C ASP A 60 -0.81 -0.93 -3.41
N GLU A 61 -1.86 -0.33 -2.85
CA GLU A 61 -3.10 -0.06 -3.57
C GLU A 61 -2.87 0.93 -4.71
N ILE A 62 -2.14 2.01 -4.44
CA ILE A 62 -1.76 3.00 -5.46
C ILE A 62 -0.89 2.37 -6.54
N ALA A 63 0.03 1.45 -6.17
CA ALA A 63 0.84 0.74 -7.16
C ALA A 63 -0.01 -0.13 -8.10
N TYR A 64 -1.06 -0.79 -7.62
CA TYR A 64 -2.01 -1.51 -8.48
C TYR A 64 -2.81 -0.57 -9.39
N LEU A 65 -3.24 0.59 -8.87
CA LEU A 65 -3.98 1.59 -9.64
C LEU A 65 -3.10 2.26 -10.70
N ASN A 66 -1.84 2.59 -10.40
CA ASN A 66 -0.86 3.08 -11.38
C ASN A 66 -0.67 2.09 -12.54
N GLN A 67 -0.55 0.80 -12.22
CA GLN A 67 -0.42 -0.22 -13.26
C GLN A 67 -1.72 -0.40 -14.05
N ALA A 68 -2.89 -0.27 -13.41
CA ALA A 68 -4.19 -0.29 -14.08
C ALA A 68 -4.33 0.88 -15.05
N GLU A 69 -3.90 2.07 -14.65
CA GLU A 69 -3.88 3.27 -15.49
C GLU A 69 -3.01 3.08 -16.74
N ALA A 70 -1.79 2.56 -16.57
CA ALA A 70 -0.93 2.22 -17.70
C ALA A 70 -1.59 1.23 -18.66
N ILE A 71 -2.21 0.16 -18.14
CA ILE A 71 -2.90 -0.86 -18.92
C ILE A 71 -4.11 -0.28 -19.65
N ARG A 72 -4.85 0.63 -19.03
CA ARG A 72 -6.01 1.32 -19.65
C ARG A 72 -5.59 2.09 -20.90
N HIS A 73 -4.35 2.63 -20.92
CA HIS A 73 -3.74 3.31 -22.06
C HIS A 73 -2.91 2.38 -22.95
N GLY A 74 -3.03 1.06 -22.80
CA GLY A 74 -2.44 0.06 -23.68
C GLY A 74 -0.96 -0.23 -23.42
N SER A 75 -0.42 0.16 -22.26
CA SER A 75 0.98 -0.08 -21.88
C SER A 75 1.10 -0.94 -20.63
N LEU A 76 2.21 -1.70 -20.52
CA LEU A 76 2.58 -2.47 -19.31
C LEU A 76 3.70 -1.78 -18.51
N THR A 77 4.27 -0.70 -19.06
CA THR A 77 5.39 0.07 -18.49
C THR A 77 5.18 1.54 -18.84
N TYR A 78 5.82 2.45 -18.11
CA TYR A 78 5.95 3.83 -18.56
C TYR A 78 7.34 4.06 -19.20
N ASP A 79 7.45 5.09 -20.02
CA ASP A 79 8.73 5.57 -20.56
C ASP A 79 9.49 6.35 -19.49
N ALA A 80 10.71 5.92 -19.17
CA ALA A 80 11.49 6.55 -18.11
C ALA A 80 11.80 8.03 -18.42
N GLY A 81 12.09 8.36 -19.69
CA GLY A 81 12.45 9.72 -20.10
C GLY A 81 11.31 10.73 -19.88
N SER A 82 10.06 10.28 -19.95
CA SER A 82 8.89 11.15 -19.77
C SER A 82 8.49 11.35 -18.31
N TYR A 83 8.83 10.40 -17.41
CA TYR A 83 8.32 10.38 -16.04
C TYR A 83 9.38 10.70 -14.99
N LEU A 84 10.65 10.43 -15.28
CA LEU A 84 11.72 10.66 -14.31
C LEU A 84 12.26 12.09 -14.39
N PRO A 85 12.75 12.57 -13.25
CA PRO A 85 12.66 11.97 -11.93
C PRO A 85 11.32 12.23 -11.23
N ASP A 86 10.57 13.26 -11.58
CA ASP A 86 9.52 13.92 -10.80
C ASP A 86 8.22 13.12 -10.62
N PHE A 87 7.89 12.23 -11.58
CA PHE A 87 6.60 11.53 -11.65
C PHE A 87 6.73 10.01 -11.57
N ARG A 88 7.77 9.51 -10.94
CA ARG A 88 7.96 8.06 -10.81
C ARG A 88 6.85 7.43 -9.97
N PRO A 89 6.08 6.46 -10.51
CA PRO A 89 5.08 5.75 -9.73
C PRO A 89 5.69 5.03 -8.54
N TYR A 90 5.01 5.07 -7.40
CA TYR A 90 5.45 4.34 -6.21
C TYR A 90 5.50 2.82 -6.47
N LEU A 91 6.47 2.14 -5.85
CA LEU A 91 6.74 0.70 -6.06
C LEU A 91 6.93 0.36 -7.55
N SER A 92 7.72 1.16 -8.21
CA SER A 92 8.22 0.89 -9.56
C SER A 92 9.75 0.88 -9.57
N GLY A 93 10.32 0.24 -10.57
CA GLY A 93 11.77 0.21 -10.78
C GLY A 93 12.11 0.57 -12.22
N ILE A 94 13.40 0.74 -12.50
CA ILE A 94 13.89 1.11 -13.81
C ILE A 94 14.55 -0.11 -14.45
N ALA A 95 14.15 -0.44 -15.69
CA ALA A 95 14.79 -1.45 -16.51
C ALA A 95 15.04 -0.89 -17.92
N GLY A 96 16.28 -0.44 -18.17
CA GLY A 96 16.64 0.28 -19.38
C GLY A 96 15.91 1.64 -19.45
N ASP A 97 15.15 1.84 -20.51
CA ASP A 97 14.33 3.03 -20.77
C ASP A 97 12.90 2.96 -20.20
N ARG A 98 12.60 1.96 -19.37
CA ARG A 98 11.25 1.67 -18.89
C ARG A 98 11.14 1.75 -17.40
N ILE A 99 10.00 2.28 -16.94
CA ILE A 99 9.54 2.17 -15.58
C ILE A 99 8.67 0.92 -15.49
N VAL A 100 9.10 -0.05 -14.67
CA VAL A 100 8.48 -1.35 -14.47
C VAL A 100 7.71 -1.35 -13.17
N PHE A 101 6.43 -1.65 -13.22
CA PHE A 101 5.60 -1.79 -12.02
C PHE A 101 5.91 -3.07 -11.26
N LYS A 102 5.85 -3.02 -9.94
CA LYS A 102 6.16 -4.13 -9.04
C LYS A 102 5.29 -5.37 -9.28
N TYR A 103 3.99 -5.18 -9.53
CA TYR A 103 3.02 -6.27 -9.47
C TYR A 103 2.76 -6.94 -10.82
N GLN A 104 2.16 -8.15 -10.75
CA GLN A 104 1.72 -8.88 -11.92
C GLN A 104 0.48 -8.23 -12.54
N PRO A 105 0.32 -8.25 -13.89
CA PRO A 105 -0.66 -7.42 -14.58
C PRO A 105 -2.11 -7.93 -14.48
N LEU A 106 -2.36 -9.15 -14.01
CA LEU A 106 -3.70 -9.77 -14.04
C LEU A 106 -4.73 -8.97 -13.24
N TRP A 107 -4.40 -8.60 -12.00
CA TRP A 107 -5.32 -7.84 -11.16
C TRP A 107 -5.48 -6.39 -11.65
N PRO A 108 -4.41 -5.64 -11.91
CA PRO A 108 -4.51 -4.33 -12.56
C PRO A 108 -5.31 -4.35 -13.86
N ALA A 109 -5.20 -5.40 -14.69
CA ALA A 109 -5.98 -5.50 -15.92
C ALA A 109 -7.50 -5.65 -15.68
N ILE A 110 -7.90 -6.31 -14.59
CA ILE A 110 -9.32 -6.39 -14.20
C ILE A 110 -9.82 -5.00 -13.75
N LEU A 111 -9.04 -4.27 -12.96
CA LEU A 111 -9.35 -2.90 -12.54
C LEU A 111 -9.44 -1.96 -13.75
N ALA A 112 -8.44 -2.00 -14.65
CA ALA A 112 -8.40 -1.22 -15.88
C ALA A 112 -9.59 -1.51 -16.78
N GLY A 113 -9.94 -2.79 -16.95
CA GLY A 113 -11.11 -3.21 -17.75
C GLY A 113 -12.43 -2.71 -17.16
N SER A 114 -12.56 -2.72 -15.85
CA SER A 114 -13.73 -2.17 -15.15
C SER A 114 -13.83 -0.64 -15.37
N GLU A 115 -12.73 0.06 -15.21
CA GLU A 115 -12.67 1.50 -15.39
C GLU A 115 -12.92 1.91 -16.85
N ALA A 116 -12.33 1.20 -17.81
CA ALA A 116 -12.58 1.44 -19.24
C ALA A 116 -14.05 1.20 -19.63
N ALA A 117 -14.73 0.23 -19.00
CA ALA A 117 -16.11 -0.11 -19.32
C ALA A 117 -17.16 0.79 -18.65
N ILE A 118 -16.89 1.28 -17.44
CA ILE A 118 -17.88 1.91 -16.54
C ILE A 118 -17.39 3.27 -16.02
N GLY A 119 -16.11 3.63 -16.19
CA GLY A 119 -15.51 4.84 -15.63
C GLY A 119 -15.17 4.72 -14.13
N ASP A 120 -15.13 3.49 -13.60
CA ASP A 120 -14.86 3.21 -12.19
C ASP A 120 -14.22 1.82 -12.04
N HIS A 121 -13.17 1.69 -11.26
CA HIS A 121 -12.53 0.40 -10.99
C HIS A 121 -13.28 -0.45 -9.95
N ARG A 122 -14.13 0.15 -9.12
CA ARG A 122 -14.86 -0.52 -8.01
C ARG A 122 -15.78 -1.67 -8.45
N PRO A 123 -16.45 -1.67 -9.61
CA PRO A 123 -17.15 -2.85 -10.09
C PRO A 123 -16.26 -4.08 -10.26
N GLY A 124 -14.95 -3.89 -10.58
CA GLY A 124 -13.97 -4.96 -10.59
C GLY A 124 -13.75 -5.57 -9.19
N LEU A 125 -13.78 -4.75 -8.14
CA LEU A 125 -13.71 -5.20 -6.74
C LEU A 125 -14.94 -6.05 -6.37
N VAL A 126 -16.12 -5.58 -6.75
CA VAL A 126 -17.39 -6.32 -6.51
C VAL A 126 -17.38 -7.67 -7.23
N LEU A 127 -16.91 -7.71 -8.47
CA LEU A 127 -16.77 -8.96 -9.23
C LEU A 127 -15.82 -9.94 -8.53
N ALA A 128 -14.67 -9.46 -8.02
CA ALA A 128 -13.73 -10.27 -7.25
C ALA A 128 -14.36 -10.78 -5.94
N GLY A 129 -15.17 -9.96 -5.27
CA GLY A 129 -15.91 -10.36 -4.07
C GLY A 129 -16.91 -11.49 -4.36
N VAL A 130 -17.69 -11.37 -5.44
CA VAL A 130 -18.62 -12.43 -5.91
C VAL A 130 -17.85 -13.71 -6.27
N ALA A 131 -16.78 -13.59 -7.04
CA ALA A 131 -15.95 -14.74 -7.44
C ALA A 131 -15.36 -15.46 -6.22
N THR A 132 -14.87 -14.69 -5.23
CA THR A 132 -14.34 -15.24 -3.97
C THR A 132 -15.45 -15.97 -3.20
N ALA A 133 -16.65 -15.40 -3.06
CA ALA A 133 -17.76 -16.05 -2.37
C ALA A 133 -18.17 -17.37 -3.08
N LEU A 134 -18.21 -17.40 -4.39
CA LEU A 134 -18.47 -18.60 -5.18
C LEU A 134 -17.38 -19.67 -5.01
N ALA A 135 -16.11 -19.24 -4.96
CA ALA A 135 -14.97 -20.13 -4.69
C ALA A 135 -15.06 -20.75 -3.28
N MET A 136 -15.41 -19.97 -2.28
CA MET A 136 -15.63 -20.42 -0.91
C MET A 136 -16.82 -21.37 -0.80
N TRP A 137 -17.90 -21.09 -1.55
CA TRP A 137 -19.03 -22.01 -1.67
C TRP A 137 -18.61 -23.36 -2.26
N LEU A 138 -17.81 -23.36 -3.33
CA LEU A 138 -17.32 -24.59 -3.96
C LEU A 138 -16.47 -25.39 -2.96
N LEU A 139 -15.50 -24.73 -2.29
CA LEU A 139 -14.61 -25.35 -1.32
C LEU A 139 -15.39 -25.98 -0.16
N GLY A 140 -16.29 -25.24 0.48
CA GLY A 140 -17.12 -25.72 1.59
C GLY A 140 -18.03 -26.88 1.18
N ARG A 141 -18.63 -26.80 -0.02
CA ARG A 141 -19.43 -27.86 -0.58
C ARG A 141 -18.64 -29.15 -0.84
N GLU A 142 -17.48 -29.06 -1.44
CA GLU A 142 -16.67 -30.25 -1.76
C GLU A 142 -16.05 -30.88 -0.50
N LEU A 143 -15.77 -30.11 0.52
CA LEU A 143 -15.34 -30.63 1.82
C LEU A 143 -16.47 -31.36 2.56
N THR A 144 -17.66 -30.78 2.61
CA THR A 144 -18.77 -31.26 3.45
C THR A 144 -19.77 -32.15 2.72
N GLY A 145 -19.78 -32.13 1.38
CA GLY A 145 -20.78 -32.78 0.54
C GLY A 145 -22.14 -32.06 0.49
N SER A 146 -22.32 -30.94 1.21
CA SER A 146 -23.58 -30.20 1.33
C SER A 146 -23.50 -28.84 0.63
N ARG A 147 -24.49 -28.55 -0.24
CA ARG A 147 -24.61 -27.22 -0.88
C ARG A 147 -24.88 -26.12 0.13
N TRP A 148 -25.68 -26.39 1.15
CA TRP A 148 -26.02 -25.44 2.21
C TRP A 148 -24.85 -25.14 3.15
N LEU A 149 -24.00 -26.15 3.45
CA LEU A 149 -22.75 -25.90 4.18
C LEU A 149 -21.73 -25.14 3.31
N GLY A 150 -21.77 -25.33 1.99
CA GLY A 150 -21.04 -24.47 1.07
C GLY A 150 -21.51 -23.00 1.16
N THR A 151 -22.83 -22.77 1.16
CA THR A 151 -23.39 -21.40 1.37
C THR A 151 -23.00 -20.84 2.73
N ALA A 152 -23.07 -21.65 3.78
CA ALA A 152 -22.64 -21.24 5.11
C ALA A 152 -21.15 -20.84 5.14
N THR A 153 -20.28 -21.56 4.41
CA THR A 153 -18.85 -21.21 4.28
C THR A 153 -18.69 -19.85 3.56
N ALA A 154 -19.35 -19.67 2.41
CA ALA A 154 -19.29 -18.42 1.66
C ALA A 154 -19.82 -17.23 2.46
N SER A 155 -20.98 -17.39 3.11
CA SER A 155 -21.59 -16.34 3.94
C SER A 155 -20.74 -16.00 5.15
N ALA A 156 -20.19 -17.00 5.86
CA ALA A 156 -19.31 -16.77 7.00
C ALA A 156 -18.02 -16.01 6.59
N VAL A 157 -17.47 -16.31 5.41
CA VAL A 157 -16.36 -15.53 4.86
C VAL A 157 -16.81 -14.11 4.51
N ALA A 158 -17.92 -13.96 3.79
CA ALA A 158 -18.38 -12.65 3.31
C ALA A 158 -18.73 -11.67 4.45
N VAL A 159 -19.26 -12.16 5.58
CA VAL A 159 -19.55 -11.31 6.75
C VAL A 159 -18.37 -11.16 7.70
N SER A 160 -17.22 -11.79 7.44
CA SER A 160 -16.04 -11.62 8.28
C SER A 160 -15.39 -10.24 8.02
N PRO A 161 -14.91 -9.55 9.07
CA PRO A 161 -14.29 -8.24 8.94
C PRO A 161 -13.17 -8.20 7.88
N ILE A 162 -12.39 -9.27 7.74
CA ILE A 162 -11.32 -9.33 6.75
C ILE A 162 -11.85 -9.33 5.30
N PHE A 163 -12.99 -9.96 5.02
CA PHE A 163 -13.61 -9.87 3.70
C PHE A 163 -14.18 -8.48 3.47
N VAL A 164 -14.87 -7.91 4.46
CA VAL A 164 -15.40 -6.54 4.38
C VAL A 164 -14.29 -5.57 4.08
N SER A 165 -13.18 -5.60 4.82
CA SER A 165 -12.05 -4.70 4.57
C SER A 165 -11.49 -4.88 3.15
N HIS A 166 -11.14 -6.11 2.76
CA HIS A 166 -10.42 -6.34 1.50
C HIS A 166 -11.29 -6.34 0.24
N SER A 167 -12.60 -6.44 0.35
CA SER A 167 -13.49 -6.40 -0.83
C SER A 167 -13.77 -4.98 -1.34
N GLY A 168 -13.41 -3.96 -0.59
CA GLY A 168 -13.50 -2.56 -0.98
C GLY A 168 -12.17 -1.93 -1.39
N THR A 169 -11.07 -2.69 -1.37
CA THR A 169 -9.72 -2.18 -1.68
C THR A 169 -9.21 -2.73 -2.99
N ALA A 170 -8.40 -1.95 -3.72
CA ALA A 170 -7.73 -2.42 -4.94
C ALA A 170 -6.54 -3.37 -4.66
N LEU A 171 -6.38 -3.84 -3.42
CA LEU A 171 -5.35 -4.80 -3.03
C LEU A 171 -5.63 -6.21 -3.57
N ALA A 172 -4.59 -6.91 -3.98
CA ALA A 172 -4.68 -8.24 -4.58
C ALA A 172 -4.93 -9.39 -3.60
N TYR A 173 -5.05 -9.13 -2.29
CA TYR A 173 -5.14 -10.19 -1.27
C TYR A 173 -6.45 -10.99 -1.33
N LEU A 174 -7.59 -10.32 -1.47
CA LEU A 174 -8.89 -11.01 -1.53
C LEU A 174 -9.04 -11.86 -2.81
N PRO A 175 -8.74 -11.34 -4.01
CA PRO A 175 -8.71 -12.16 -5.23
C PRO A 175 -7.79 -13.38 -5.10
N SER A 176 -6.61 -13.24 -4.48
CA SER A 176 -5.69 -14.35 -4.23
C SER A 176 -6.33 -15.42 -3.34
N GLY A 177 -6.93 -15.04 -2.20
CA GLY A 177 -7.67 -15.95 -1.32
C GLY A 177 -8.82 -16.68 -2.03
N GLY A 178 -9.52 -15.98 -2.91
CA GLY A 178 -10.55 -16.55 -3.78
C GLY A 178 -10.00 -17.60 -4.75
N LEU A 179 -8.88 -17.29 -5.42
CA LEU A 179 -8.21 -18.22 -6.33
C LEU A 179 -7.68 -19.47 -5.60
N VAL A 180 -7.13 -19.31 -4.39
CA VAL A 180 -6.73 -20.43 -3.52
C VAL A 180 -7.94 -21.35 -3.25
N ALA A 181 -9.07 -20.79 -2.83
CA ALA A 181 -10.28 -21.56 -2.54
C ALA A 181 -10.84 -22.24 -3.79
N ALA A 182 -10.83 -21.57 -4.94
CA ALA A 182 -11.27 -22.11 -6.22
C ALA A 182 -10.41 -23.30 -6.67
N ALA A 183 -9.09 -23.14 -6.63
CA ALA A 183 -8.12 -24.18 -7.03
C ALA A 183 -8.25 -25.41 -6.14
N ILE A 184 -8.32 -25.25 -4.81
CA ILE A 184 -8.51 -26.36 -3.88
C ILE A 184 -9.89 -27.00 -4.08
N GLY A 185 -10.96 -26.21 -4.15
CA GLY A 185 -12.32 -26.71 -4.36
C GLY A 185 -12.45 -27.52 -5.65
N ALA A 186 -11.89 -27.04 -6.75
CA ALA A 186 -11.82 -27.75 -8.01
C ALA A 186 -11.00 -29.06 -7.91
N THR A 187 -9.88 -29.03 -7.17
CA THR A 187 -9.05 -30.20 -6.91
C THR A 187 -9.81 -31.27 -6.12
N LEU A 188 -10.49 -30.90 -5.04
CA LEU A 188 -11.30 -31.82 -4.25
C LEU A 188 -12.42 -32.45 -5.08
N ARG A 189 -13.04 -31.66 -5.97
CA ARG A 189 -14.07 -32.13 -6.87
C ARG A 189 -13.50 -33.08 -7.94
N ALA A 190 -12.37 -32.74 -8.55
CA ALA A 190 -11.67 -33.61 -9.50
C ALA A 190 -11.31 -34.96 -8.85
N ALA A 191 -10.76 -34.90 -7.64
CA ALA A 191 -10.39 -36.09 -6.88
C ALA A 191 -11.59 -36.98 -6.53
N ARG A 192 -12.76 -36.38 -6.22
CA ARG A 192 -14.00 -37.10 -5.91
C ARG A 192 -14.67 -37.69 -7.13
N THR A 193 -14.72 -36.94 -8.24
CA THR A 193 -15.48 -37.32 -9.44
C THR A 193 -14.67 -38.05 -10.49
N GLY A 194 -13.34 -37.95 -10.49
CA GLY A 194 -12.46 -38.41 -11.54
C GLY A 194 -12.55 -37.62 -12.85
N SER A 195 -13.23 -36.45 -12.82
CA SER A 195 -13.51 -35.64 -14.00
C SER A 195 -12.27 -34.90 -14.51
N ARG A 196 -11.92 -35.11 -15.78
CA ARG A 196 -10.84 -34.37 -16.46
C ARG A 196 -11.12 -32.85 -16.50
N ALA A 197 -12.39 -32.45 -16.73
CA ALA A 197 -12.77 -31.05 -16.74
C ALA A 197 -12.46 -30.33 -15.40
N TRP A 198 -12.70 -31.01 -14.27
CA TRP A 198 -12.34 -30.48 -12.96
C TRP A 198 -10.84 -30.50 -12.69
N SER A 199 -10.10 -31.45 -13.26
CA SER A 199 -8.62 -31.44 -13.22
C SER A 199 -8.05 -30.28 -14.03
N LEU A 200 -8.62 -29.99 -15.22
CA LEU A 200 -8.29 -28.78 -16.01
C LEU A 200 -8.61 -27.49 -15.22
N ALA A 201 -9.80 -27.40 -14.65
CA ALA A 201 -10.19 -26.22 -13.85
C ALA A 201 -9.28 -26.01 -12.63
N ALA A 202 -8.87 -27.10 -11.96
CA ALA A 202 -7.92 -27.02 -10.84
C ALA A 202 -6.54 -26.52 -11.30
N GLY A 203 -6.03 -27.08 -12.40
CA GLY A 203 -4.74 -26.68 -12.98
C GLY A 203 -4.75 -25.24 -13.46
N ALA A 204 -5.81 -24.81 -14.16
CA ALA A 204 -5.99 -23.43 -14.56
C ALA A 204 -6.08 -22.50 -13.33
N GLY A 205 -6.80 -22.91 -12.26
CA GLY A 205 -6.87 -22.14 -11.01
C GLY A 205 -5.51 -21.94 -10.36
N PHE A 206 -4.67 -22.97 -10.27
CA PHE A 206 -3.29 -22.84 -9.78
C PHE A 206 -2.41 -22.00 -10.71
N GLY A 207 -2.59 -22.15 -12.03
CA GLY A 207 -1.86 -21.38 -13.03
C GLY A 207 -2.20 -19.89 -12.96
N VAL A 208 -3.48 -19.54 -12.88
CA VAL A 208 -3.95 -18.16 -12.70
C VAL A 208 -3.42 -17.60 -11.38
N LEU A 209 -3.48 -18.37 -10.28
CA LEU A 209 -2.94 -17.96 -9.00
C LEU A 209 -1.43 -17.70 -9.08
N PHE A 210 -0.68 -18.56 -9.81
CA PHE A 210 0.76 -18.38 -10.03
C PHE A 210 1.04 -17.10 -10.83
N PHE A 211 0.29 -16.86 -11.92
CA PHE A 211 0.43 -15.63 -12.70
C PHE A 211 0.03 -14.38 -11.91
N HIS A 212 -0.90 -14.52 -10.96
CA HIS A 212 -1.37 -13.43 -10.11
C HIS A 212 -0.43 -13.16 -8.93
N ARG A 213 -0.10 -14.20 -8.14
CA ARG A 213 0.77 -14.15 -6.96
C ARG A 213 1.57 -15.46 -6.85
N PRO A 214 2.77 -15.54 -7.46
CA PRO A 214 3.55 -16.77 -7.53
C PRO A 214 3.81 -17.40 -6.16
N TYR A 215 4.07 -16.58 -5.14
CA TYR A 215 4.38 -17.07 -3.81
C TYR A 215 3.19 -17.76 -3.15
N ASP A 216 2.00 -17.16 -3.18
CA ASP A 216 0.77 -17.77 -2.66
C ASP A 216 0.42 -19.07 -3.39
N ALA A 217 0.70 -19.11 -4.70
CA ALA A 217 0.51 -20.31 -5.50
C ALA A 217 1.42 -21.46 -5.03
N LEU A 218 2.70 -21.19 -4.78
CA LEU A 218 3.65 -22.20 -4.29
C LEU A 218 3.25 -22.70 -2.90
N LEU A 219 2.93 -21.80 -1.97
CA LEU A 219 2.51 -22.15 -0.61
C LEU A 219 1.25 -23.01 -0.59
N THR A 220 0.36 -22.83 -1.56
CA THR A 220 -0.87 -23.61 -1.70
C THR A 220 -0.63 -24.91 -2.46
N ALA A 221 0.12 -24.86 -3.55
CA ALA A 221 0.34 -26.01 -4.44
C ALA A 221 1.18 -27.13 -3.79
N ILE A 222 2.12 -26.79 -2.89
CA ILE A 222 2.96 -27.79 -2.23
C ILE A 222 2.12 -28.80 -1.42
N PRO A 223 1.33 -28.42 -0.41
CA PRO A 223 0.56 -29.39 0.37
C PRO A 223 -0.51 -30.11 -0.47
N VAL A 224 -1.15 -29.39 -1.41
CA VAL A 224 -2.13 -29.99 -2.32
C VAL A 224 -1.46 -31.00 -3.27
N GLY A 225 -0.31 -30.65 -3.81
CA GLY A 225 0.49 -31.53 -4.70
C GLY A 225 0.96 -32.78 -4.00
N VAL A 226 1.47 -32.68 -2.76
CA VAL A 226 1.86 -33.84 -1.94
C VAL A 226 0.67 -34.79 -1.74
N TRP A 227 -0.49 -34.23 -1.39
CA TRP A 227 -1.72 -35.01 -1.22
C TRP A 227 -2.18 -35.66 -2.53
N LEU A 228 -2.11 -34.95 -3.66
CA LEU A 228 -2.47 -35.50 -4.97
C LEU A 228 -1.51 -36.62 -5.43
N VAL A 229 -0.20 -36.48 -5.22
CA VAL A 229 0.80 -37.49 -5.54
C VAL A 229 0.56 -38.76 -4.69
N TRP A 230 0.34 -38.60 -3.38
CA TRP A 230 0.00 -39.71 -2.49
C TRP A 230 -1.26 -40.43 -2.98
N ARG A 231 -2.29 -39.69 -3.36
CA ARG A 231 -3.53 -40.24 -3.88
C ARG A 231 -3.36 -40.90 -5.26
N ALA A 232 -2.58 -40.29 -6.17
CA ALA A 232 -2.31 -40.84 -7.48
C ALA A 232 -1.56 -42.19 -7.41
N ARG A 233 -0.65 -42.31 -6.45
CA ARG A 233 0.04 -43.62 -6.15
C ARG A 233 -0.93 -44.66 -5.66
N ARG A 234 -1.86 -44.27 -4.77
CA ARG A 234 -2.84 -45.18 -4.17
C ARG A 234 -3.92 -45.63 -5.16
N ASP A 235 -4.46 -44.68 -5.94
CA ASP A 235 -5.64 -44.86 -6.80
C ASP A 235 -5.29 -45.01 -8.27
N ALA A 236 -4.00 -45.07 -8.65
CA ALA A 236 -3.46 -45.11 -10.02
C ALA A 236 -3.96 -43.98 -10.94
N ARG A 237 -4.19 -42.77 -10.39
CA ARG A 237 -4.79 -41.62 -11.09
C ARG A 237 -3.78 -40.59 -11.58
N TRP A 238 -2.65 -41.01 -12.15
CA TRP A 238 -1.60 -40.11 -12.65
C TRP A 238 -2.05 -39.20 -13.80
N ALA A 239 -2.99 -39.69 -14.65
CA ALA A 239 -3.54 -38.88 -15.72
C ALA A 239 -4.21 -37.58 -15.23
N SER A 240 -4.89 -37.61 -14.08
CA SER A 240 -5.50 -36.42 -13.49
C SER A 240 -4.46 -35.39 -13.03
N LEU A 241 -3.35 -35.87 -12.46
CA LEU A 241 -2.24 -35.01 -12.03
C LEU A 241 -1.55 -34.36 -13.25
N LEU A 242 -1.29 -35.14 -14.30
CA LEU A 242 -0.73 -34.64 -15.55
C LEU A 242 -1.64 -33.60 -16.20
N THR A 243 -2.97 -33.87 -16.24
CA THR A 243 -3.95 -32.92 -16.77
C THR A 243 -3.93 -31.60 -16.01
N LEU A 244 -3.82 -31.64 -14.67
CA LEU A 244 -3.69 -30.45 -13.84
C LEU A 244 -2.39 -29.67 -14.16
N ALA A 245 -1.26 -30.36 -14.23
CA ALA A 245 0.03 -29.73 -14.52
C ALA A 245 0.04 -29.07 -15.92
N LEU A 246 -0.47 -29.76 -16.94
CA LEU A 246 -0.58 -29.22 -18.30
C LEU A 246 -1.52 -28.01 -18.38
N ALA A 247 -2.58 -27.96 -17.57
CA ALA A 247 -3.49 -26.81 -17.53
C ALA A 247 -2.87 -25.60 -16.82
N ALA A 248 -1.92 -25.79 -15.90
CA ALA A 248 -1.19 -24.69 -15.25
C ALA A 248 -0.07 -24.11 -16.14
N ALA A 249 0.53 -24.93 -17.01
CA ALA A 249 1.72 -24.57 -17.78
C ALA A 249 1.58 -23.29 -18.64
N PRO A 250 0.46 -23.02 -19.34
CA PRO A 250 0.29 -21.79 -20.12
C PRO A 250 0.42 -20.50 -19.27
N PHE A 251 -0.02 -20.51 -18.01
CA PHE A 251 0.07 -19.37 -17.11
C PHE A 251 1.49 -19.14 -16.59
N VAL A 252 2.24 -20.22 -16.38
CA VAL A 252 3.68 -20.11 -16.09
C VAL A 252 4.43 -19.55 -17.29
N ALA A 253 4.11 -20.00 -18.51
CA ALA A 253 4.68 -19.45 -19.73
C ALA A 253 4.33 -17.96 -19.92
N ALA A 254 3.07 -17.58 -19.63
CA ALA A 254 2.63 -16.17 -19.65
C ALA A 254 3.40 -15.32 -18.63
N TRP A 255 3.67 -15.85 -17.44
CA TRP A 255 4.48 -15.18 -16.42
C TRP A 255 5.91 -14.93 -16.89
N LEU A 256 6.55 -15.94 -17.50
CA LEU A 256 7.89 -15.81 -18.08
C LEU A 256 7.92 -14.81 -19.23
N ALA A 257 6.89 -14.84 -20.10
CA ALA A 257 6.76 -13.90 -21.21
C ALA A 257 6.55 -12.45 -20.74
N TYR A 258 5.73 -12.25 -19.71
CA TYR A 258 5.55 -10.94 -19.07
C TYR A 258 6.86 -10.41 -18.52
N ASN A 259 7.57 -11.17 -17.69
CA ASN A 259 8.84 -10.76 -17.14
C ASN A 259 9.83 -10.38 -18.25
N ARG A 260 10.00 -11.25 -19.27
CA ARG A 260 10.85 -10.93 -20.44
C ARG A 260 10.48 -9.63 -21.11
N HIS A 261 9.17 -9.36 -21.23
CA HIS A 261 8.70 -8.14 -21.87
C HIS A 261 9.05 -6.88 -21.08
N VAL A 262 8.85 -6.90 -19.76
CA VAL A 262 9.02 -5.69 -18.92
C VAL A 262 10.44 -5.51 -18.36
N THR A 263 11.18 -6.59 -18.09
CA THR A 263 12.52 -6.54 -17.50
C THR A 263 13.64 -6.89 -18.48
N GLY A 264 13.31 -7.52 -19.63
CA GLY A 264 14.28 -8.06 -20.58
C GLY A 264 14.72 -9.51 -20.25
N ASP A 265 14.52 -10.01 -19.04
CA ASP A 265 14.87 -11.35 -18.59
C ASP A 265 13.62 -12.13 -18.12
N PRO A 266 13.31 -13.30 -18.70
CA PRO A 266 12.15 -14.10 -18.30
C PRO A 266 12.23 -14.60 -16.86
N LEU A 267 13.42 -14.72 -16.27
CA LEU A 267 13.63 -15.20 -14.91
C LEU A 267 13.75 -14.07 -13.89
N GLN A 268 13.87 -12.81 -14.33
CA GLN A 268 13.83 -11.64 -13.46
C GLN A 268 12.38 -11.17 -13.27
N PRO A 269 11.76 -11.41 -12.11
CA PRO A 269 10.41 -10.93 -11.87
C PRO A 269 10.35 -9.40 -11.85
N ALA A 270 9.31 -8.80 -12.41
CA ALA A 270 9.03 -7.37 -12.30
C ALA A 270 9.07 -6.87 -10.84
N PHE A 271 8.59 -7.70 -9.92
CA PHE A 271 8.67 -7.52 -8.49
C PHE A 271 10.08 -7.20 -7.96
N SER A 272 11.14 -7.88 -8.45
CA SER A 272 12.52 -7.64 -7.99
C SER A 272 13.13 -6.34 -8.56
N VAL A 273 12.51 -5.77 -9.60
CA VAL A 273 12.90 -4.48 -10.16
C VAL A 273 12.18 -3.36 -9.40
N GLY A 274 10.88 -3.54 -9.11
CA GLY A 274 10.06 -2.53 -8.44
C GLY A 274 10.29 -2.41 -6.93
N ALA A 275 10.83 -3.48 -6.29
CA ALA A 275 11.12 -3.51 -4.86
C ALA A 275 12.27 -4.49 -4.58
N PRO A 276 13.51 -4.11 -4.85
CA PRO A 276 14.69 -5.00 -4.70
C PRO A 276 14.95 -5.42 -3.25
N GLU A 277 14.47 -4.67 -2.29
CA GLU A 277 14.51 -4.98 -0.85
C GLU A 277 13.60 -6.14 -0.46
N ASP A 278 12.51 -6.37 -1.20
CA ASP A 278 11.53 -7.46 -0.99
C ASP A 278 12.10 -8.82 -1.42
N ARG A 279 13.18 -9.23 -0.82
CA ARG A 279 13.88 -10.50 -1.11
C ARG A 279 13.67 -11.55 -0.03
N PHE A 280 13.86 -12.81 -0.38
CA PHE A 280 13.84 -13.91 0.57
C PHE A 280 15.08 -13.91 1.49
N GLY A 281 14.91 -14.49 2.68
CA GLY A 281 15.96 -14.66 3.68
C GLY A 281 16.04 -13.49 4.66
N PHE A 282 16.61 -13.77 5.82
CA PHE A 282 16.86 -12.79 6.87
C PHE A 282 18.06 -11.91 6.54
N GLY A 283 18.09 -10.71 7.11
CA GLY A 283 19.20 -9.76 6.97
C GLY A 283 18.73 -8.31 6.81
N PRO A 284 19.67 -7.38 6.65
CA PRO A 284 19.38 -5.97 6.51
C PRO A 284 18.57 -5.70 5.24
N ARG A 285 17.67 -4.71 5.33
CA ARG A 285 16.79 -4.22 4.26
C ARG A 285 16.96 -2.73 4.02
N ALA A 286 18.04 -2.15 4.55
CA ALA A 286 18.30 -0.73 4.36
C ALA A 286 18.32 -0.38 2.89
N SER A 287 17.55 0.58 2.47
CA SER A 287 17.73 1.19 1.18
C SER A 287 17.03 2.52 0.98
N TRP A 288 15.99 2.84 1.72
CA TRP A 288 15.19 4.00 1.39
C TRP A 288 14.91 4.99 2.53
N ALA A 289 15.52 4.77 3.69
CA ALA A 289 15.57 5.75 4.77
C ALA A 289 17.01 6.23 4.93
N PRO A 290 17.42 7.29 4.23
CA PRO A 290 18.81 7.75 4.26
C PRO A 290 19.20 8.50 5.53
N THR A 291 18.25 8.97 6.34
CA THR A 291 18.49 9.97 7.37
C THR A 291 18.71 9.43 8.78
N ASP A 292 18.32 8.18 9.09
CA ASP A 292 18.64 7.55 10.38
C ASP A 292 18.98 6.06 10.25
N PRO A 293 20.28 5.70 10.28
CA PRO A 293 20.72 4.31 10.20
C PRO A 293 20.28 3.45 11.39
N GLU A 294 20.01 4.01 12.57
CA GLU A 294 19.56 3.26 13.75
C GLU A 294 18.05 3.00 13.67
N PHE A 295 17.27 4.00 13.32
CA PHE A 295 15.83 3.85 13.07
C PHE A 295 15.55 2.85 11.94
N SER A 296 16.31 2.93 10.85
CA SER A 296 16.16 2.03 9.72
C SER A 296 16.52 0.58 10.05
N ARG A 297 17.51 0.32 10.90
CA ARG A 297 17.90 -1.04 11.31
C ARG A 297 16.81 -1.73 12.10
N ASP A 298 16.23 -1.07 13.08
CA ASP A 298 15.24 -1.70 13.97
C ASP A 298 13.88 -1.93 13.30
N LEU A 299 13.49 -1.06 12.37
CA LEU A 299 12.22 -1.18 11.64
C LEU A 299 12.32 -2.05 10.40
N LEU A 300 13.42 -1.99 9.67
CA LEU A 300 13.53 -2.56 8.33
C LEU A 300 14.26 -3.89 8.30
N ASP A 301 15.12 -4.20 9.27
CA ASP A 301 15.85 -5.45 9.28
C ASP A 301 14.94 -6.66 9.47
N PHE A 302 15.05 -7.61 8.57
CA PHE A 302 14.31 -8.86 8.67
C PHE A 302 15.05 -9.88 9.51
N THR A 303 14.60 -10.06 10.74
CA THR A 303 15.22 -10.99 11.69
C THR A 303 14.28 -12.17 12.01
N PRO A 304 14.83 -13.34 12.43
CA PRO A 304 13.99 -14.46 12.88
C PRO A 304 13.07 -14.06 14.05
N TRP A 305 13.53 -13.18 14.91
CA TRP A 305 12.72 -12.68 16.03
C TRP A 305 11.62 -11.74 15.57
N GLY A 306 11.92 -10.81 14.64
CA GLY A 306 10.92 -9.94 14.00
C GLY A 306 9.83 -10.74 13.30
N SER A 307 10.22 -11.76 12.55
CA SER A 307 9.30 -12.71 11.91
C SER A 307 8.39 -13.41 12.93
N LEU A 308 8.96 -13.97 14.01
CA LEU A 308 8.18 -14.65 15.05
C LEU A 308 7.21 -13.68 15.76
N ARG A 309 7.65 -12.45 16.04
CA ARG A 309 6.80 -11.38 16.59
C ARG A 309 5.64 -11.06 15.66
N THR A 310 5.89 -10.99 14.37
CA THR A 310 4.88 -10.75 13.32
C THR A 310 3.84 -11.87 13.29
N VAL A 311 4.28 -13.13 13.28
CA VAL A 311 3.37 -14.29 13.37
C VAL A 311 2.53 -14.24 14.65
N GLY A 312 3.16 -13.89 15.78
CA GLY A 312 2.46 -13.70 17.05
C GLY A 312 1.38 -12.61 16.97
N ARG A 313 1.72 -11.44 16.41
CA ARG A 313 0.76 -10.33 16.22
C ARG A 313 -0.39 -10.74 15.31
N PHE A 314 -0.11 -11.34 14.15
CA PHE A 314 -1.16 -11.85 13.26
C PHE A 314 -2.01 -12.91 13.95
N GLY A 315 -1.40 -13.83 14.72
CA GLY A 315 -2.12 -14.83 15.49
C GLY A 315 -3.10 -14.23 16.49
N VAL A 316 -2.68 -13.20 17.23
CA VAL A 316 -3.51 -12.50 18.23
C VAL A 316 -4.66 -11.74 17.57
N VAL A 317 -4.42 -11.06 16.43
CA VAL A 317 -5.49 -10.26 15.79
C VAL A 317 -6.42 -11.09 14.92
N THR A 318 -5.99 -12.23 14.37
CA THR A 318 -6.78 -13.08 13.47
C THR A 318 -8.21 -13.38 13.98
N PRO A 319 -8.44 -13.73 15.27
CA PRO A 319 -9.78 -13.94 15.76
C PRO A 319 -10.73 -12.75 15.58
N LEU A 320 -10.25 -11.52 15.67
CA LEU A 320 -11.06 -10.31 15.48
C LEU A 320 -11.51 -10.14 14.01
N TRP A 321 -10.78 -10.74 13.09
CA TRP A 321 -11.00 -10.63 11.66
C TRP A 321 -11.81 -11.78 11.06
N LEU A 322 -12.14 -12.81 11.87
CA LEU A 322 -12.93 -13.96 11.46
C LEU A 322 -14.37 -13.85 11.99
N ALA A 323 -15.35 -14.18 11.17
CA ALA A 323 -16.71 -14.37 11.65
C ALA A 323 -16.74 -15.48 12.72
N GLY A 324 -17.15 -15.12 13.93
CA GLY A 324 -17.19 -16.05 15.07
C GLY A 324 -15.89 -16.13 15.90
N GLY A 325 -14.89 -15.32 15.58
CA GLY A 325 -13.72 -15.14 16.44
C GLY A 325 -12.93 -16.44 16.70
N VAL A 326 -12.52 -16.62 17.94
CA VAL A 326 -11.79 -17.81 18.41
C VAL A 326 -12.59 -19.11 18.17
N VAL A 327 -13.93 -19.08 18.24
CA VAL A 327 -14.77 -20.27 18.00
C VAL A 327 -14.54 -20.83 16.60
N THR A 328 -14.33 -19.99 15.61
CA THR A 328 -13.98 -20.41 14.23
C THR A 328 -12.72 -21.28 14.22
N LEU A 329 -11.67 -20.85 14.93
CA LEU A 329 -10.43 -21.60 15.02
C LEU A 329 -10.63 -22.94 15.77
N VAL A 330 -11.37 -22.92 16.88
CA VAL A 330 -11.69 -24.13 17.65
C VAL A 330 -12.48 -25.14 16.81
N LEU A 331 -13.49 -24.68 16.05
CA LEU A 331 -14.27 -25.53 15.16
C LEU A 331 -13.44 -26.11 14.02
N ALA A 332 -12.49 -25.33 13.45
CA ALA A 332 -11.57 -25.81 12.43
C ALA A 332 -10.68 -26.95 12.96
N VAL A 333 -10.12 -26.78 14.17
CA VAL A 333 -9.35 -27.83 14.85
C VAL A 333 -10.23 -29.06 15.14
N LEU A 334 -11.44 -28.86 15.63
CA LEU A 334 -12.40 -29.93 15.89
C LEU A 334 -12.72 -30.74 14.64
N ALA A 335 -12.86 -30.07 13.48
CA ALA A 335 -13.11 -30.74 12.21
C ALA A 335 -12.01 -31.75 11.86
N VAL A 336 -10.75 -31.37 12.03
CA VAL A 336 -9.60 -32.25 11.76
C VAL A 336 -9.50 -33.35 12.82
N ALA A 337 -9.65 -32.99 14.11
CA ALA A 337 -9.50 -33.94 15.23
C ALA A 337 -10.55 -35.07 15.23
N ARG A 338 -11.79 -34.76 14.77
CA ARG A 338 -12.91 -35.73 14.74
C ARG A 338 -12.88 -36.68 13.53
N ARG A 339 -12.19 -36.29 12.45
CA ARG A 339 -12.11 -37.06 11.20
C ARG A 339 -10.65 -37.16 10.74
N ARG A 340 -9.81 -37.75 11.58
CA ARG A 340 -8.38 -37.89 11.33
C ARG A 340 -8.05 -38.75 10.09
N ASP A 341 -8.99 -39.58 9.67
CA ASP A 341 -8.94 -40.42 8.48
C ASP A 341 -9.29 -39.69 7.17
N ASP A 342 -9.88 -38.47 7.24
CA ASP A 342 -10.23 -37.69 6.07
C ASP A 342 -9.07 -36.82 5.59
N GLY A 343 -8.30 -37.32 4.61
CA GLY A 343 -7.17 -36.60 4.01
C GLY A 343 -7.52 -35.25 3.39
N ARG A 344 -8.81 -34.97 3.07
CA ARG A 344 -9.26 -33.66 2.58
C ARG A 344 -9.16 -32.59 3.66
N ARG A 345 -9.46 -32.93 4.91
CA ARG A 345 -9.35 -32.02 6.06
C ARG A 345 -7.90 -31.73 6.38
N TRP A 346 -7.04 -32.74 6.26
CA TRP A 346 -5.61 -32.56 6.47
C TRP A 346 -4.94 -31.70 5.41
N VAL A 347 -5.34 -31.82 4.14
CA VAL A 347 -4.77 -30.95 3.10
C VAL A 347 -5.16 -29.49 3.29
N LEU A 348 -6.39 -29.20 3.75
CA LEU A 348 -6.81 -27.86 4.07
C LEU A 348 -6.02 -27.29 5.26
N ALA A 349 -5.85 -28.07 6.32
CA ALA A 349 -5.06 -27.68 7.49
C ALA A 349 -3.58 -27.46 7.12
N ALA A 350 -3.01 -28.35 6.30
CA ALA A 350 -1.65 -28.22 5.80
C ALA A 350 -1.48 -26.99 4.91
N THR A 351 -2.47 -26.67 4.07
CA THR A 351 -2.43 -25.47 3.25
C THR A 351 -2.48 -24.19 4.12
N ALA A 352 -3.36 -24.15 5.11
CA ALA A 352 -3.39 -23.02 6.02
C ALA A 352 -2.06 -22.86 6.78
N GLY A 353 -1.50 -23.97 7.28
CA GLY A 353 -0.19 -23.97 7.93
C GLY A 353 0.96 -23.56 7.00
N SER A 354 0.93 -24.01 5.74
CA SER A 354 1.94 -23.65 4.72
C SER A 354 1.89 -22.13 4.41
N VAL A 355 0.71 -21.55 4.27
CA VAL A 355 0.55 -20.12 4.04
C VAL A 355 1.10 -19.33 5.24
N ILE A 356 0.71 -19.69 6.46
CA ILE A 356 1.18 -19.03 7.69
C ILE A 356 2.71 -19.15 7.82
N ALA A 357 3.26 -20.34 7.67
CA ALA A 357 4.70 -20.60 7.79
C ALA A 357 5.50 -19.93 6.65
N GLY A 358 4.98 -19.95 5.42
CA GLY A 358 5.61 -19.29 4.29
C GLY A 358 5.70 -17.78 4.49
N HIS A 359 4.61 -17.14 4.87
CA HIS A 359 4.63 -15.70 5.10
C HIS A 359 5.43 -15.28 6.35
N ALA A 360 5.72 -16.20 7.27
CA ALA A 360 6.71 -15.98 8.31
C ALA A 360 8.16 -15.85 7.76
N LEU A 361 8.43 -16.35 6.56
CA LEU A 361 9.73 -16.25 5.88
C LEU A 361 9.78 -15.08 4.87
N TRP A 362 8.75 -14.24 4.85
CA TRP A 362 8.60 -13.13 3.91
C TRP A 362 8.70 -11.78 4.62
N TRP A 363 9.69 -10.96 4.24
CA TRP A 363 9.93 -9.65 4.84
C TRP A 363 8.70 -8.71 4.79
N GLY A 364 8.01 -8.65 3.65
CA GLY A 364 6.83 -7.79 3.49
C GLY A 364 5.75 -8.02 4.55
N THR A 365 5.68 -9.22 5.16
CA THR A 365 4.77 -9.50 6.27
C THR A 365 5.16 -8.76 7.54
N GLN A 366 6.46 -8.68 7.85
CA GLN A 366 6.98 -7.90 8.98
C GLN A 366 6.79 -6.40 8.73
N ASN A 367 7.13 -5.95 7.53
CA ASN A 367 6.98 -4.58 7.09
C ASN A 367 5.53 -4.10 7.24
N PHE A 368 4.56 -4.90 6.77
CA PHE A 368 3.12 -4.63 6.91
C PHE A 368 2.68 -4.42 8.38
N VAL A 369 3.26 -5.19 9.31
CA VAL A 369 3.00 -5.05 10.75
C VAL A 369 3.66 -3.79 11.31
N ASN A 370 4.87 -3.48 10.90
CA ASN A 370 5.63 -2.34 11.38
C ASN A 370 4.99 -1.00 10.97
N PHE A 371 4.43 -0.94 9.76
CA PHE A 371 3.63 0.21 9.29
C PHE A 371 2.19 0.27 9.85
N GLY A 372 1.86 -0.53 10.87
CA GLY A 372 0.56 -0.44 11.54
C GLY A 372 -0.66 -0.89 10.72
N LEU A 373 -0.47 -1.42 9.50
CA LEU A 373 -1.55 -1.74 8.57
C LEU A 373 -2.51 -2.84 9.06
N THR A 374 -2.09 -3.61 10.07
CA THR A 374 -2.93 -4.64 10.70
C THR A 374 -4.20 -4.10 11.35
N GLY A 375 -4.23 -2.83 11.72
CA GLY A 375 -5.40 -2.18 12.32
C GLY A 375 -6.59 -2.08 11.36
N ALA A 376 -6.32 -1.71 10.11
CA ALA A 376 -7.33 -1.48 9.08
C ALA A 376 -7.48 -2.64 8.09
N LEU A 377 -6.41 -3.44 7.87
CA LEU A 377 -6.35 -4.50 6.87
C LEU A 377 -6.18 -5.91 7.48
N GLY A 378 -5.99 -6.03 8.79
CA GLY A 378 -5.86 -7.32 9.47
C GLY A 378 -4.65 -8.14 9.04
N PRO A 379 -4.72 -9.47 9.17
CA PRO A 379 -3.67 -10.38 8.74
C PRO A 379 -3.75 -10.66 7.22
N ALA A 380 -3.61 -9.62 6.39
CA ALA A 380 -3.83 -9.65 4.95
C ALA A 380 -3.06 -10.78 4.23
N TYR A 381 -1.80 -10.99 4.60
CA TYR A 381 -0.97 -12.06 4.03
C TYR A 381 -1.49 -13.48 4.34
N TRP A 382 -2.37 -13.66 5.33
CA TRP A 382 -2.97 -14.95 5.65
C TRP A 382 -4.31 -15.20 4.95
N LEU A 383 -4.76 -14.32 4.05
CA LEU A 383 -6.02 -14.50 3.33
C LEU A 383 -6.08 -15.83 2.55
N GLY A 384 -4.94 -16.34 2.04
CA GLY A 384 -4.85 -17.66 1.43
C GLY A 384 -5.17 -18.82 2.39
N ALA A 385 -4.95 -18.64 3.71
CA ALA A 385 -5.34 -19.62 4.73
C ALA A 385 -6.82 -19.52 5.13
N LEU A 386 -7.46 -18.38 4.90
CA LEU A 386 -8.82 -18.08 5.36
C LEU A 386 -9.85 -19.06 4.81
N GLY A 387 -9.84 -19.32 3.50
CA GLY A 387 -10.75 -20.26 2.86
C GLY A 387 -10.69 -21.66 3.47
N PRO A 388 -9.50 -22.31 3.54
CA PRO A 388 -9.29 -23.56 4.24
C PRO A 388 -9.78 -23.55 5.70
N VAL A 389 -9.44 -22.54 6.49
CA VAL A 389 -9.85 -22.43 7.91
C VAL A 389 -11.37 -22.31 8.05
N MET A 390 -12.01 -21.45 7.25
CA MET A 390 -13.46 -21.25 7.30
C MET A 390 -14.23 -22.49 6.84
N ALA A 391 -13.77 -23.19 5.79
CA ALA A 391 -14.38 -24.44 5.35
C ALA A 391 -14.27 -25.53 6.43
N LEU A 392 -13.11 -25.64 7.09
CA LEU A 392 -12.91 -26.53 8.23
C LEU A 392 -13.83 -26.15 9.41
N ALA A 393 -13.94 -24.86 9.73
CA ALA A 393 -14.79 -24.39 10.83
C ALA A 393 -16.26 -24.75 10.60
N VAL A 394 -16.78 -24.56 9.39
CA VAL A 394 -18.15 -24.94 9.04
C VAL A 394 -18.34 -26.46 9.10
N ALA A 395 -17.35 -27.24 8.66
CA ALA A 395 -17.38 -28.69 8.81
C ALA A 395 -17.38 -29.12 10.30
N GLY A 396 -16.57 -28.45 11.14
CA GLY A 396 -16.53 -28.67 12.59
C GLY A 396 -17.84 -28.30 13.29
N GLY A 397 -18.49 -27.23 12.84
CA GLY A 397 -19.84 -26.86 13.27
C GLY A 397 -20.87 -27.99 12.97
N GLY A 398 -20.75 -28.59 11.78
CA GLY A 398 -21.55 -29.77 11.42
C GLY A 398 -21.31 -30.98 12.35
N GLU A 399 -20.05 -31.24 12.71
CA GLU A 399 -19.69 -32.28 13.70
C GLU A 399 -20.23 -31.93 15.11
N LEU A 400 -20.17 -30.67 15.52
CA LEU A 400 -20.73 -30.20 16.81
C LEU A 400 -22.23 -30.39 16.85
N VAL A 401 -22.97 -30.04 15.79
CA VAL A 401 -24.41 -30.25 15.68
C VAL A 401 -24.73 -31.76 15.71
N SER A 402 -23.94 -32.59 15.03
CA SER A 402 -24.14 -34.04 15.06
C SER A 402 -23.94 -34.64 16.48
N TYR A 403 -22.90 -34.18 17.17
CA TYR A 403 -22.67 -34.55 18.58
C TYR A 403 -23.81 -34.08 19.47
N ALA A 404 -24.26 -32.83 19.30
CA ALA A 404 -25.34 -32.25 20.11
C ALA A 404 -26.67 -33.01 19.96
N ARG A 405 -26.94 -33.64 18.82
CA ARG A 405 -28.14 -34.46 18.58
C ARG A 405 -28.21 -35.70 19.52
N GLY A 406 -27.06 -36.21 19.96
CA GLY A 406 -26.96 -37.30 20.94
C GLY A 406 -27.15 -36.88 22.38
N LEU A 407 -27.23 -35.57 22.68
CA LEU A 407 -27.43 -35.04 24.03
C LEU A 407 -28.91 -34.91 24.38
N ALA A 408 -29.21 -34.93 25.69
CA ALA A 408 -30.53 -34.58 26.21
C ALA A 408 -30.96 -33.18 25.71
N PRO A 409 -32.26 -32.95 25.42
CA PRO A 409 -32.74 -31.71 24.78
C PRO A 409 -32.27 -30.41 25.44
N ALA A 410 -32.26 -30.36 26.78
CA ALA A 410 -31.79 -29.18 27.51
C ALA A 410 -30.29 -28.91 27.30
N ARG A 411 -29.44 -29.95 27.39
CA ARG A 411 -27.98 -29.83 27.14
C ARG A 411 -27.67 -29.48 25.69
N ARG A 412 -28.41 -30.05 24.74
CA ARG A 412 -28.31 -29.70 23.30
C ARG A 412 -28.61 -28.24 23.09
N LYS A 413 -29.75 -27.74 23.62
CA LYS A 413 -30.14 -26.33 23.51
C LYS A 413 -29.09 -25.42 24.13
N ALA A 414 -28.60 -25.73 25.32
CA ALA A 414 -27.57 -24.96 26.01
C ALA A 414 -26.25 -24.90 25.21
N LEU A 415 -25.78 -26.04 24.67
CA LEU A 415 -24.55 -26.10 23.89
C LEU A 415 -24.64 -25.26 22.59
N LEU A 416 -25.71 -25.45 21.81
CA LEU A 416 -25.89 -24.76 20.55
C LEU A 416 -26.15 -23.25 20.75
N ALA A 417 -26.97 -22.88 21.73
CA ALA A 417 -27.23 -21.49 22.06
C ALA A 417 -25.99 -20.80 22.63
N GLY A 418 -25.24 -21.46 23.50
CA GLY A 418 -23.97 -20.95 24.02
C GLY A 418 -22.93 -20.72 22.89
N THR A 419 -22.78 -21.70 21.98
CA THR A 419 -21.89 -21.53 20.83
C THR A 419 -22.33 -20.37 19.94
N ALA A 420 -23.62 -20.27 19.62
CA ALA A 420 -24.18 -19.18 18.82
C ALA A 420 -23.98 -17.81 19.50
N ALA A 421 -24.18 -17.74 20.82
CA ALA A 421 -23.96 -16.51 21.59
C ALA A 421 -22.48 -16.06 21.53
N VAL A 422 -21.53 -16.97 21.73
CA VAL A 422 -20.10 -16.65 21.67
C VAL A 422 -19.70 -16.23 20.25
N VAL A 423 -20.22 -16.89 19.21
CA VAL A 423 -20.01 -16.50 17.80
C VAL A 423 -20.53 -15.08 17.56
N LEU A 424 -21.75 -14.79 18.02
CA LEU A 424 -22.36 -13.47 17.83
C LEU A 424 -21.59 -12.37 18.57
N VAL A 425 -21.30 -12.59 19.87
CA VAL A 425 -20.55 -11.61 20.70
C VAL A 425 -19.15 -11.38 20.12
N GLY A 426 -18.43 -12.45 19.77
CA GLY A 426 -17.10 -12.34 19.17
C GLY A 426 -17.13 -11.63 17.81
N GLY A 427 -18.15 -11.90 16.99
CA GLY A 427 -18.33 -11.23 15.70
C GLY A 427 -18.65 -9.74 15.86
N VAL A 428 -19.55 -9.38 16.76
CA VAL A 428 -19.89 -7.96 17.05
C VAL A 428 -18.70 -7.21 17.62
N ALA A 429 -17.99 -7.80 18.60
CA ALA A 429 -16.81 -7.19 19.19
C ALA A 429 -15.69 -6.98 18.12
N GLY A 430 -15.44 -8.00 17.30
CA GLY A 430 -14.48 -7.90 16.19
C GLY A 430 -14.87 -6.81 15.21
N ALA A 431 -16.13 -6.77 14.78
CA ALA A 431 -16.63 -5.75 13.85
C ALA A 431 -16.51 -4.32 14.43
N ALA A 432 -16.77 -4.14 15.73
CA ALA A 432 -16.65 -2.84 16.39
C ALA A 432 -15.20 -2.35 16.45
N VAL A 433 -14.26 -3.23 16.86
CA VAL A 433 -12.82 -2.90 16.93
C VAL A 433 -12.26 -2.60 15.54
N VAL A 434 -12.54 -3.48 14.57
CA VAL A 434 -12.07 -3.33 13.20
C VAL A 434 -12.71 -2.12 12.54
N GLY A 435 -14.02 -1.91 12.71
CA GLY A 435 -14.74 -0.77 12.14
C GLY A 435 -14.20 0.58 12.62
N SER A 436 -13.81 0.69 13.91
CA SER A 436 -13.19 1.92 14.42
C SER A 436 -11.81 2.19 13.79
N SER A 437 -11.03 1.15 13.52
CA SER A 437 -9.72 1.28 12.86
C SER A 437 -9.85 1.62 11.38
N ILE A 438 -10.79 0.98 10.68
CA ILE A 438 -11.11 1.31 9.29
C ILE A 438 -11.56 2.76 9.17
N GLY A 439 -12.49 3.22 10.03
CA GLY A 439 -13.00 4.58 9.98
C GLY A 439 -11.95 5.65 10.31
N ARG A 440 -10.87 5.31 11.03
CA ARG A 440 -9.72 6.23 11.16
C ARG A 440 -8.94 6.29 9.84
N ALA A 441 -8.54 5.15 9.32
CA ALA A 441 -7.77 5.05 8.08
C ALA A 441 -8.50 5.67 6.87
N GLU A 442 -9.84 5.59 6.82
CA GLU A 442 -10.64 6.25 5.80
C GLU A 442 -10.56 7.78 5.92
N ARG A 443 -10.75 8.31 7.12
CA ARG A 443 -10.63 9.77 7.34
C ARG A 443 -9.26 10.29 6.94
N ASP A 444 -8.21 9.56 7.29
CA ASP A 444 -6.84 9.93 6.92
C ASP A 444 -6.67 9.91 5.39
N ARG A 445 -7.29 8.97 4.70
CA ARG A 445 -7.29 8.93 3.24
C ARG A 445 -8.07 10.06 2.60
N ASP A 446 -9.26 10.37 3.11
CA ASP A 446 -10.08 11.48 2.62
C ASP A 446 -9.34 12.82 2.70
N ARG A 447 -8.58 12.99 3.76
CA ARG A 447 -7.77 14.17 3.99
C ARG A 447 -6.62 14.28 2.99
N GLN A 448 -5.91 13.17 2.70
CA GLN A 448 -4.87 13.14 1.67
C GLN A 448 -5.40 13.52 0.29
N ILE A 449 -6.58 13.03 -0.05
CA ILE A 449 -7.22 13.37 -1.32
C ILE A 449 -7.61 14.86 -1.34
N ALA A 450 -8.18 15.36 -0.24
CA ALA A 450 -8.55 16.77 -0.13
C ALA A 450 -7.32 17.69 -0.30
N VAL A 451 -6.16 17.29 0.24
CA VAL A 451 -4.88 17.97 0.03
C VAL A 451 -4.49 18.00 -1.46
N ALA A 452 -4.51 16.85 -2.12
CA ALA A 452 -4.17 16.78 -3.54
C ALA A 452 -5.16 17.56 -4.42
N GLU A 453 -6.42 17.63 -4.02
CA GLU A 453 -7.47 18.34 -4.75
C GLU A 453 -7.52 19.86 -4.48
N ALA A 454 -6.89 20.32 -3.41
CA ALA A 454 -6.86 21.74 -3.03
C ALA A 454 -6.06 22.60 -4.01
N ALA A 455 -5.02 22.04 -4.66
CA ALA A 455 -4.27 22.74 -5.69
C ALA A 455 -5.16 23.04 -6.91
N PRO A 456 -5.04 24.21 -7.55
CA PRO A 456 -5.85 24.58 -8.71
C PRO A 456 -5.67 23.64 -9.88
N ARG A 457 -6.62 23.68 -10.82
CA ARG A 457 -6.40 23.12 -12.14
C ARG A 457 -5.32 23.94 -12.83
N ASN A 458 -4.55 23.29 -13.70
CA ASN A 458 -3.40 23.90 -14.39
C ASN A 458 -2.24 24.21 -13.44
N SER A 459 -1.97 23.27 -12.52
CA SER A 459 -0.86 23.36 -11.57
C SER A 459 -0.04 22.08 -11.51
N VAL A 460 1.18 22.21 -11.00
CA VAL A 460 2.00 21.11 -10.51
C VAL A 460 2.09 21.26 -9.00
N LEU A 461 1.55 20.31 -8.27
CA LEU A 461 1.63 20.25 -6.81
C LEU A 461 2.85 19.40 -6.42
N MET A 462 3.77 20.02 -5.73
CA MET A 462 4.90 19.35 -5.13
C MET A 462 4.54 18.90 -3.71
N LEU A 463 4.81 17.65 -3.40
CA LEU A 463 4.56 17.09 -2.09
C LEU A 463 5.88 16.79 -1.40
N PRO A 464 6.02 17.13 -0.11
CA PRO A 464 7.23 16.85 0.64
C PRO A 464 7.68 15.40 0.40
N GLY A 465 8.91 15.26 -0.07
CA GLY A 465 9.48 13.97 -0.47
C GLY A 465 9.97 13.10 0.68
N ALA A 466 9.70 13.50 1.93
CA ALA A 466 10.08 12.68 3.07
C ALA A 466 9.56 11.27 2.87
N VAL A 467 10.48 10.35 2.71
CA VAL A 467 10.23 8.91 2.48
C VAL A 467 9.37 8.32 3.59
N ASP A 468 9.37 8.97 4.75
CA ASP A 468 8.60 8.62 5.94
C ASP A 468 7.22 9.28 5.99
N ASP A 469 6.92 10.21 5.06
CA ASP A 469 5.61 10.85 4.98
C ASP A 469 4.77 10.20 3.85
N PRO A 470 4.00 9.15 4.14
CA PRO A 470 3.22 8.42 3.13
C PRO A 470 2.04 9.23 2.57
N PHE A 471 1.96 10.54 2.86
CA PHE A 471 0.69 11.22 2.97
C PHE A 471 0.00 11.57 1.66
N VAL A 472 0.67 11.76 0.55
CA VAL A 472 -0.11 11.99 -0.68
C VAL A 472 0.43 11.16 -1.84
N ARG A 473 0.00 9.91 -1.89
CA ARG A 473 0.23 9.07 -3.05
C ARG A 473 -1.02 9.11 -3.93
N VAL A 474 -0.85 9.68 -5.10
CA VAL A 474 -1.88 9.72 -6.14
C VAL A 474 -1.50 8.80 -7.29
N VAL A 475 -2.50 8.43 -8.09
CA VAL A 475 -2.24 7.72 -9.33
C VAL A 475 -1.52 8.67 -10.29
N VAL A 476 -0.37 8.23 -10.78
CA VAL A 476 0.38 8.97 -11.80
C VAL A 476 -0.30 8.76 -13.14
N PRO A 477 -0.73 9.83 -13.84
CA PRO A 477 -1.47 9.71 -15.09
C PRO A 477 -0.61 9.11 -16.20
N ALA A 478 -1.23 8.38 -17.12
CA ALA A 478 -0.55 7.81 -18.27
C ALA A 478 -0.16 8.88 -19.31
N GLU A 479 -0.81 10.02 -19.30
CA GLU A 479 -0.55 11.17 -20.17
C GLU A 479 -0.30 12.42 -19.32
N ILE A 480 0.95 12.58 -18.84
CA ILE A 480 1.33 13.67 -17.92
C ILE A 480 0.97 15.05 -18.50
N ASP A 481 1.25 15.30 -19.77
CA ASP A 481 1.09 16.62 -20.36
C ASP A 481 -0.40 17.00 -20.57
N ALA A 482 -1.30 16.00 -20.65
CA ALA A 482 -2.74 16.20 -20.82
C ALA A 482 -3.47 16.39 -19.48
N GLU A 483 -2.87 16.00 -18.36
CA GLU A 483 -3.51 16.04 -17.05
C GLU A 483 -3.57 17.48 -16.50
N PRO A 484 -4.75 17.99 -16.14
CA PRO A 484 -4.90 19.39 -15.71
C PRO A 484 -4.25 19.69 -14.34
N ARG A 485 -3.99 18.69 -13.53
CA ARG A 485 -3.30 18.81 -12.23
C ARG A 485 -2.33 17.67 -12.09
N LEU A 486 -1.06 18.01 -11.90
CA LEU A 486 0.00 17.05 -11.67
C LEU A 486 0.40 17.04 -10.20
N VAL A 487 0.85 15.89 -9.74
CA VAL A 487 1.46 15.75 -8.42
C VAL A 487 2.85 15.19 -8.61
N ALA A 488 3.85 15.98 -8.28
CA ALA A 488 5.26 15.61 -8.28
C ALA A 488 5.72 15.26 -6.86
N VAL A 489 6.64 14.32 -6.75
CA VAL A 489 7.34 14.07 -5.48
C VAL A 489 8.41 15.14 -5.34
N ASP A 490 8.41 15.86 -4.23
CA ASP A 490 9.42 16.86 -3.93
C ASP A 490 10.75 16.15 -3.59
N GLU A 491 11.79 16.42 -4.39
CA GLU A 491 13.16 15.94 -4.14
C GLU A 491 13.95 16.92 -3.26
N ASP A 492 13.30 18.04 -2.88
CA ASP A 492 13.92 19.12 -2.10
C ASP A 492 15.20 19.66 -2.73
N THR A 493 15.19 19.80 -4.07
CA THR A 493 16.31 20.33 -4.84
C THR A 493 15.92 21.56 -5.65
N ALA A 494 16.82 22.55 -5.70
CA ALA A 494 16.66 23.72 -6.55
C ALA A 494 16.51 23.34 -8.04
N GLU A 495 17.22 22.30 -8.47
CA GLU A 495 17.16 21.78 -9.84
C GLU A 495 15.75 21.30 -10.19
N GLN A 496 15.07 20.59 -9.31
CA GLN A 496 13.71 20.10 -9.55
C GLN A 496 12.73 21.25 -9.79
N LEU A 497 12.78 22.30 -8.98
CA LEU A 497 11.91 23.48 -9.13
C LEU A 497 12.02 24.08 -10.52
N PHE A 498 13.24 24.30 -11.00
CA PHE A 498 13.46 24.86 -12.32
C PHE A 498 13.18 23.87 -13.45
N ARG A 499 13.43 22.59 -13.27
CA ARG A 499 13.08 21.54 -14.22
C ARG A 499 11.57 21.46 -14.43
N LEU A 500 10.79 21.47 -13.35
CA LEU A 500 9.32 21.50 -13.41
C LEU A 500 8.83 22.80 -14.03
N ARG A 501 9.42 23.94 -13.65
CA ARG A 501 9.07 25.25 -14.21
C ARG A 501 9.33 25.33 -15.72
N ASP A 502 10.46 24.81 -16.20
CA ASP A 502 10.79 24.81 -17.62
C ASP A 502 9.89 23.86 -18.42
N ARG A 503 9.59 22.70 -17.86
CA ARG A 503 8.73 21.71 -18.53
C ARG A 503 7.26 22.15 -18.58
N PHE A 504 6.77 22.82 -17.54
CA PHE A 504 5.38 23.21 -17.39
C PHE A 504 5.24 24.73 -17.23
N ALA A 505 5.82 25.49 -18.18
CA ALA A 505 5.89 26.95 -18.12
C ALA A 505 4.52 27.64 -18.09
N ASP A 506 3.46 26.97 -18.52
CA ASP A 506 2.07 27.41 -18.52
C ASP A 506 1.30 27.07 -17.22
N ARG A 507 1.94 26.34 -16.29
CA ARG A 507 1.34 25.90 -15.04
C ARG A 507 1.94 26.62 -13.84
N SER A 508 1.14 26.82 -12.79
CA SER A 508 1.65 27.30 -11.52
C SER A 508 2.26 26.14 -10.71
N LEU A 509 3.37 26.41 -10.03
CA LEU A 509 3.97 25.48 -9.07
C LEU A 509 3.35 25.71 -7.69
N TRP A 510 2.92 24.64 -7.07
CA TRP A 510 2.31 24.64 -5.74
C TRP A 510 3.06 23.71 -4.83
N THR A 511 3.10 24.03 -3.54
CA THR A 511 3.71 23.13 -2.56
C THR A 511 2.91 23.11 -1.26
N TRP A 512 3.08 22.02 -0.52
CA TRP A 512 2.74 21.90 0.88
C TRP A 512 3.98 22.12 1.72
N LEU A 513 3.99 23.18 2.49
CA LEU A 513 5.07 23.45 3.43
C LEU A 513 4.70 22.90 4.82
N PRO A 514 5.47 21.94 5.34
CA PRO A 514 5.35 21.52 6.73
C PRO A 514 5.94 22.60 7.63
N ILE A 515 5.11 23.20 8.47
CA ILE A 515 5.51 24.28 9.39
C ILE A 515 5.64 23.70 10.80
N ARG A 516 6.80 23.86 11.40
CA ARG A 516 7.15 23.36 12.73
C ARG A 516 7.38 24.48 13.71
N SER A 517 7.13 24.23 15.00
CA SER A 517 7.54 25.13 16.09
C SER A 517 9.02 24.98 16.43
N PRO A 518 9.70 26.04 16.88
CA PRO A 518 11.08 25.93 17.34
C PRO A 518 11.25 24.87 18.43
N GLY A 519 12.22 23.98 18.28
CA GLY A 519 12.49 22.87 19.20
C GLY A 519 11.71 21.59 18.90
N SER A 520 10.82 21.58 17.90
CA SER A 520 10.05 20.40 17.48
C SER A 520 10.61 19.75 16.20
N ALA A 521 11.88 19.91 15.93
CA ALA A 521 12.53 19.50 14.67
C ALA A 521 12.31 18.04 14.27
N PHE A 522 12.18 17.15 15.25
CA PHE A 522 11.96 15.72 15.07
C PHE A 522 10.54 15.25 15.37
N GLU A 523 9.64 16.20 15.69
CA GLU A 523 8.22 15.91 15.89
C GLU A 523 7.45 16.13 14.58
N GLU A 524 6.20 15.63 14.53
CA GLU A 524 5.31 15.93 13.41
C GLU A 524 5.11 17.44 13.26
N PRO A 525 4.99 17.97 12.04
CA PRO A 525 4.75 19.39 11.82
C PRO A 525 3.49 19.88 12.55
N ASP A 526 3.56 21.05 13.16
CA ASP A 526 2.43 21.66 13.88
C ASP A 526 1.30 22.02 12.93
N ARG A 527 1.63 22.39 11.70
CA ARG A 527 0.68 22.77 10.66
C ARG A 527 1.30 22.63 9.28
N TYR A 528 0.45 22.66 8.27
CA TYR A 528 0.83 22.64 6.87
C TYR A 528 0.20 23.82 6.15
N GLN A 529 0.92 24.42 5.23
CA GLN A 529 0.45 25.51 4.39
C GLN A 529 0.53 25.12 2.92
N LEU A 530 -0.60 25.14 2.22
CA LEU A 530 -0.67 24.94 0.77
C LEU A 530 -0.72 26.29 0.08
N GLY A 531 0.19 26.54 -0.83
CA GLY A 531 0.20 27.77 -1.61
C GLY A 531 0.99 27.67 -2.89
N ASN A 532 0.84 28.70 -3.72
CA ASN A 532 1.62 28.88 -4.93
C ASN A 532 3.06 29.30 -4.58
N LEU A 533 4.06 28.70 -5.23
CA LEU A 533 5.44 29.14 -5.09
C LEU A 533 5.63 30.46 -5.87
N PRO A 534 6.00 31.54 -5.20
CA PRO A 534 6.28 32.81 -5.87
C PRO A 534 7.59 32.73 -6.66
N GLU A 535 7.68 33.52 -7.71
CA GLU A 535 8.86 33.59 -8.57
C GLU A 535 9.16 35.03 -8.99
N VAL A 536 10.44 35.32 -9.17
CA VAL A 536 10.92 36.61 -9.71
C VAL A 536 12.06 36.37 -10.68
N ALA A 537 12.14 37.16 -11.72
CA ALA A 537 13.25 37.17 -12.67
C ALA A 537 13.68 38.59 -12.97
N ALA A 538 14.93 38.93 -12.67
CA ALA A 538 15.47 40.29 -12.88
C ALA A 538 16.98 40.22 -13.31
N PRO A 539 17.47 41.30 -13.91
CA PRO A 539 18.91 41.35 -14.22
C PRO A 539 19.80 41.29 -12.99
N GLN A 540 19.27 41.70 -11.85
CA GLN A 540 19.87 41.63 -10.54
C GLN A 540 18.71 41.50 -9.52
N VAL A 541 18.91 40.68 -8.52
CA VAL A 541 17.96 40.48 -7.43
C VAL A 541 18.61 40.93 -6.14
N ASP A 542 17.94 41.80 -5.39
CA ASP A 542 18.42 42.30 -4.12
C ASP A 542 17.83 41.40 -2.99
N VAL A 543 18.68 40.99 -2.06
CA VAL A 543 18.29 40.27 -0.86
C VAL A 543 18.40 41.20 0.34
N ARG A 544 17.32 41.29 1.12
CA ARG A 544 17.29 42.10 2.33
C ARG A 544 17.22 41.20 3.56
N LEU A 545 18.19 41.37 4.46
CA LEU A 545 18.21 40.70 5.75
C LEU A 545 17.79 41.69 6.83
N THR A 546 16.83 41.31 7.66
CA THR A 546 16.37 42.09 8.80
C THR A 546 16.40 41.22 10.05
N LEU A 547 17.12 41.70 11.08
CA LEU A 547 17.16 41.00 12.37
C LEU A 547 15.96 41.44 13.22
N ALA A 548 15.31 40.48 13.86
CA ALA A 548 14.18 40.75 14.73
C ALA A 548 14.62 41.45 16.04
N ASP A 549 13.71 42.23 16.60
CA ASP A 549 13.93 42.92 17.88
C ASP A 549 14.25 41.93 19.01
N GLY A 550 15.38 42.13 19.68
CA GLY A 550 15.84 41.25 20.77
C GLY A 550 16.69 40.07 20.37
N ALA A 551 16.90 39.81 19.07
CA ALA A 551 17.88 38.80 18.62
C ALA A 551 19.29 39.28 18.98
N GLN A 552 20.09 38.43 19.61
CA GLN A 552 21.51 38.68 19.82
C GLN A 552 22.30 37.85 18.82
N PRO A 553 22.60 38.39 17.63
CA PRO A 553 23.43 37.67 16.69
C PRO A 553 24.85 37.56 17.28
N SER A 554 25.42 36.39 17.20
CA SER A 554 26.84 36.19 17.54
C SER A 554 27.58 35.90 16.24
N GLY A 555 28.25 36.90 15.71
CA GLY A 555 29.08 36.72 14.54
C GLY A 555 28.57 37.43 13.29
N THR A 556 28.74 36.82 12.15
CA THR A 556 28.42 37.34 10.82
C THR A 556 27.09 36.82 10.31
N ALA A 557 26.33 37.64 9.61
CA ALA A 557 25.29 37.21 8.70
C ALA A 557 25.94 36.87 7.35
N TRP A 558 25.31 36.01 6.58
CA TRP A 558 25.84 35.62 5.28
C TRP A 558 24.74 35.51 4.22
N LEU A 559 25.18 35.64 3.00
CA LEU A 559 24.48 35.19 1.81
C LEU A 559 25.39 34.17 1.10
N ARG A 560 24.87 33.00 0.77
CA ARG A 560 25.64 31.92 0.14
C ARG A 560 24.86 31.18 -0.91
N THR A 561 25.55 30.48 -1.79
CA THR A 561 24.96 29.51 -2.71
C THR A 561 25.39 28.10 -2.30
N LEU A 562 24.44 27.17 -2.40
CA LEU A 562 24.68 25.76 -2.10
C LEU A 562 24.32 24.94 -3.33
N ASP A 563 25.07 23.87 -3.56
CA ASP A 563 24.73 22.91 -4.62
C ASP A 563 23.57 21.98 -4.22
N GLY A 564 23.28 20.98 -5.08
CA GLY A 564 22.21 20.02 -4.84
C GLY A 564 22.42 19.13 -3.63
N ASP A 565 23.66 18.96 -3.18
CA ASP A 565 24.04 18.17 -2.02
C ASP A 565 24.10 19.03 -0.73
N GLY A 566 23.86 20.35 -0.85
CA GLY A 566 23.91 21.31 0.24
C GLY A 566 25.31 21.84 0.57
N ASP A 567 26.31 21.52 -0.24
CA ASP A 567 27.67 22.01 -0.08
C ASP A 567 27.78 23.46 -0.57
N GLU A 568 28.54 24.26 0.19
CA GLU A 568 28.70 25.70 -0.10
C GLU A 568 29.54 25.92 -1.35
N ILE A 569 28.98 26.62 -2.36
CA ILE A 569 29.65 26.98 -3.60
C ILE A 569 30.36 28.33 -3.47
N ASP A 570 29.67 29.35 -2.95
CA ASP A 570 30.16 30.70 -2.77
C ASP A 570 29.48 31.37 -1.58
N ARG A 571 30.16 32.33 -0.92
CA ARG A 571 29.68 32.99 0.30
C ARG A 571 30.14 34.43 0.38
N VAL A 572 29.22 35.28 0.82
CA VAL A 572 29.49 36.67 1.18
C VAL A 572 29.09 36.88 2.63
N GLU A 573 30.00 37.42 3.44
CA GLU A 573 29.76 37.66 4.88
C GLU A 573 29.58 39.12 5.19
N PHE A 574 28.73 39.40 6.15
CA PHE A 574 28.41 40.74 6.65
C PHE A 574 28.63 40.81 8.16
N GLU A 575 29.41 41.79 8.62
CA GLU A 575 29.52 42.05 10.06
C GLU A 575 28.18 42.58 10.61
N VAL A 576 27.63 41.92 11.57
CA VAL A 576 26.46 42.39 12.31
C VAL A 576 26.94 43.16 13.51
N ALA A 577 26.81 44.50 13.48
CA ALA A 577 27.21 45.35 14.58
C ALA A 577 26.35 45.09 15.82
N GLY A 578 26.97 44.59 16.89
CA GLY A 578 26.31 44.27 18.14
C GLY A 578 25.57 45.47 18.74
N GLY A 579 24.27 45.37 18.93
CA GLY A 579 23.51 46.20 19.85
C GLY A 579 22.65 47.35 19.29
N ALA A 580 22.61 47.56 17.97
CA ALA A 580 21.79 48.69 17.42
C ALA A 580 21.22 48.43 16.02
N ALA A 581 20.61 47.31 15.80
CA ALA A 581 19.98 47.02 14.52
C ALA A 581 18.46 46.83 14.64
N GLN A 582 17.78 47.82 15.18
CA GLN A 582 16.37 48.01 14.83
C GLN A 582 16.30 48.33 13.33
N GLY A 583 15.90 47.40 12.50
CA GLY A 583 15.58 47.59 11.10
C GLY A 583 16.77 47.89 10.14
N ALA A 584 18.01 47.57 10.49
CA ALA A 584 19.13 47.70 9.55
C ALA A 584 19.04 46.61 8.47
N ALA A 585 18.58 46.99 7.29
CA ALA A 585 18.69 46.13 6.11
C ALA A 585 20.16 46.09 5.65
N VAL A 586 20.71 44.89 5.48
CA VAL A 586 22.00 44.70 4.84
C VAL A 586 21.72 44.44 3.36
N PRO A 587 22.00 45.39 2.45
CA PRO A 587 21.79 45.17 1.03
C PRO A 587 22.83 44.21 0.47
N ALA A 588 22.37 43.06 0.00
CA ALA A 588 23.17 42.17 -0.81
C ALA A 588 22.51 42.05 -2.20
N ALA A 589 23.29 41.99 -3.22
CA ALA A 589 22.79 41.82 -4.57
C ALA A 589 23.26 40.49 -5.15
N VAL A 590 22.38 39.85 -5.89
CA VAL A 590 22.67 38.63 -6.62
C VAL A 590 22.62 38.94 -8.12
N ALA A 591 23.65 38.64 -8.84
CA ALA A 591 23.76 38.91 -10.28
C ALA A 591 24.22 37.65 -11.03
N PRO A 592 23.94 37.52 -12.36
CA PRO A 592 24.51 36.47 -13.16
C PRO A 592 26.03 36.44 -13.07
N ALA A 593 26.63 35.27 -13.00
CA ALA A 593 28.08 35.12 -13.07
C ALA A 593 28.61 35.75 -14.34
N ALA A 594 29.41 36.78 -14.21
CA ALA A 594 30.02 37.47 -15.37
C ALA A 594 31.10 36.54 -15.98
N GLY A 595 30.89 36.09 -17.20
CA GLY A 595 32.00 35.66 -18.03
C GLY A 595 32.92 36.83 -18.19
N GLU A 596 34.08 36.85 -17.58
CA GLU A 596 35.21 37.77 -17.72
C GLU A 596 34.87 39.25 -18.00
N ALA A 597 34.29 39.99 -17.04
CA ALA A 597 34.24 41.42 -17.08
C ALA A 597 34.24 42.08 -15.69
N GLY A 598 35.36 42.51 -15.25
CA GLY A 598 35.63 43.72 -14.52
C GLY A 598 34.94 43.92 -13.15
N LEU A 599 35.71 43.76 -12.09
CA LEU A 599 35.56 44.41 -10.80
C LEU A 599 35.19 45.88 -10.97
N ALA A 600 33.94 46.25 -10.70
CA ALA A 600 33.53 47.63 -10.58
C ALA A 600 34.13 48.21 -9.28
N GLY A 601 35.04 49.12 -9.41
CA GLY A 601 35.77 49.75 -8.34
C GLY A 601 34.87 50.52 -7.36
N ALA A 602 35.25 50.45 -6.08
CA ALA A 602 34.66 51.23 -5.01
C ALA A 602 34.76 52.73 -5.26
N GLY A 603 33.60 53.42 -5.33
CA GLY A 603 33.52 54.85 -5.30
C GLY A 603 33.77 55.39 -3.87
N PRO A 604 34.40 56.57 -3.68
CA PRO A 604 34.65 57.12 -2.37
C PRO A 604 33.41 57.81 -1.83
N GLY A 605 32.73 57.21 -0.93
CA GLY A 605 31.60 57.82 -0.23
C GLY A 605 30.78 56.84 0.60
N GLY A 606 31.20 56.55 1.77
CA GLY A 606 30.59 56.29 3.07
C GLY A 606 29.35 55.42 3.23
N ALA A 607 28.83 54.74 2.22
CA ALA A 607 27.87 53.66 2.41
C ALA A 607 28.58 52.31 2.24
N PRO A 608 28.28 51.27 3.01
CA PRO A 608 28.84 49.95 2.78
C PRO A 608 28.53 49.53 1.33
N ALA A 609 29.57 49.26 0.55
CA ALA A 609 29.41 48.80 -0.81
C ALA A 609 28.53 47.54 -0.80
N ALA A 610 27.46 47.55 -1.58
CA ALA A 610 26.64 46.38 -1.78
C ALA A 610 27.55 45.22 -2.26
N GLN A 611 27.62 44.17 -1.50
CA GLN A 611 28.36 42.97 -1.88
C GLN A 611 27.48 42.16 -2.82
N THR A 612 28.05 41.64 -3.90
CA THR A 612 27.30 40.93 -4.94
C THR A 612 27.79 39.50 -5.00
N LEU A 613 26.84 38.59 -4.81
CA LEU A 613 27.05 37.15 -5.00
C LEU A 613 26.74 36.77 -6.47
N ALA A 614 27.56 35.96 -7.07
CA ALA A 614 27.37 35.45 -8.43
C ALA A 614 26.48 34.20 -8.42
N ILE A 615 25.48 34.18 -9.30
CA ILE A 615 24.64 32.97 -9.54
C ILE A 615 25.02 32.39 -10.89
N GLU A 616 25.34 31.11 -10.91
CA GLU A 616 25.69 30.35 -12.11
C GLU A 616 24.42 29.95 -12.90
N ARG A 617 24.64 29.33 -14.07
CA ARG A 617 23.53 28.85 -14.93
C ARG A 617 22.82 27.61 -14.32
N GLU A 618 23.58 26.81 -13.59
CA GLU A 618 23.04 25.64 -12.94
C GLU A 618 22.21 26.07 -11.71
N PRO A 619 21.05 25.47 -11.49
CA PRO A 619 20.22 25.76 -10.33
C PRO A 619 20.95 25.45 -9.01
N ALA A 620 20.87 26.38 -8.08
CA ALA A 620 21.47 26.28 -6.76
C ALA A 620 20.52 26.82 -5.69
N TRP A 621 20.74 26.46 -4.42
CA TRP A 621 20.08 27.14 -3.34
C TRP A 621 20.78 28.48 -3.04
N LEU A 622 20.02 29.54 -3.12
CA LEU A 622 20.39 30.85 -2.58
C LEU A 622 19.97 30.86 -1.12
N ALA A 623 20.90 31.00 -0.21
CA ALA A 623 20.64 30.95 1.21
C ALA A 623 21.10 32.23 1.92
N ALA A 624 20.28 32.78 2.79
CA ALA A 624 20.62 33.92 3.63
C ALA A 624 20.44 33.53 5.09
N GLY A 625 21.45 33.73 5.93
CA GLY A 625 21.42 33.27 7.30
C GLY A 625 22.23 34.07 8.29
N VAL A 626 22.08 33.70 9.55
CA VAL A 626 22.80 34.27 10.69
C VAL A 626 22.97 33.23 11.78
N THR A 627 24.09 33.30 12.50
CA THR A 627 24.28 32.53 13.73
C THR A 627 23.68 33.26 14.91
N VAL A 628 22.79 32.62 15.65
CA VAL A 628 22.12 33.18 16.84
C VAL A 628 22.51 32.40 18.07
N VAL A 629 22.97 33.08 19.11
CA VAL A 629 23.19 32.47 20.44
C VAL A 629 21.96 32.70 21.30
N ARG A 630 21.34 31.63 21.79
CA ARG A 630 20.21 31.68 22.71
C ARG A 630 20.66 31.18 24.09
N GLY A 631 20.85 32.10 25.04
CA GLY A 631 21.27 31.75 26.38
C GLY A 631 22.66 31.11 26.43
N ASP A 632 22.83 30.07 27.24
CA ASP A 632 24.10 29.31 27.41
C ASP A 632 24.19 28.09 26.46
N GLY A 633 23.31 27.96 25.49
CA GLY A 633 23.27 26.87 24.50
C GLY A 633 24.31 27.03 23.38
N PRO A 634 24.51 25.97 22.57
CA PRO A 634 25.31 26.10 21.37
C PRO A 634 24.66 27.12 20.40
N PRO A 635 25.45 27.76 19.53
CA PRO A 635 24.91 28.67 18.56
C PRO A 635 24.02 27.93 17.55
N ASP A 636 22.82 28.47 17.34
CA ASP A 636 21.89 28.00 16.31
C ASP A 636 22.15 28.71 15.00
N VAL A 637 22.10 28.00 13.89
CA VAL A 637 22.12 28.56 12.54
C VAL A 637 20.69 28.78 12.08
N VAL A 638 20.33 30.00 11.72
CA VAL A 638 19.03 30.33 11.14
C VAL A 638 19.25 30.76 9.69
N GLU A 639 18.63 30.08 8.77
CA GLU A 639 18.82 30.28 7.34
C GLU A 639 17.49 30.26 6.57
N VAL A 640 17.40 31.11 5.56
CA VAL A 640 16.26 31.13 4.62
C VAL A 640 16.80 30.76 3.24
N ARG A 641 16.15 29.87 2.53
CA ARG A 641 16.58 29.36 1.21
C ARG A 641 15.57 29.68 0.11
N TRP A 642 16.08 29.91 -1.08
CA TRP A 642 15.34 30.03 -2.33
C TRP A 642 16.09 29.30 -3.42
N ALA A 643 15.39 28.65 -4.34
CA ALA A 643 16.03 28.17 -5.54
C ALA A 643 16.40 29.35 -6.46
N ALA A 644 17.62 29.37 -6.99
CA ALA A 644 18.09 30.43 -7.87
C ALA A 644 18.91 29.87 -9.03
N ARG A 645 18.79 30.48 -10.20
CA ARG A 645 19.68 30.22 -11.37
C ARG A 645 19.86 31.47 -12.20
N SER A 646 20.89 31.49 -13.03
CA SER A 646 21.11 32.53 -14.06
C SER A 646 20.68 32.04 -15.42
N ARG A 647 19.77 32.77 -16.10
CA ARG A 647 19.32 32.47 -17.44
C ARG A 647 19.16 33.75 -18.27
N ASP A 648 19.70 33.77 -19.46
CA ASP A 648 19.57 34.90 -20.41
C ASP A 648 19.94 36.28 -19.80
N GLY A 649 20.99 36.33 -18.95
CA GLY A 649 21.45 37.51 -18.26
C GLY A 649 20.54 38.01 -17.15
N ARG A 650 19.64 37.17 -16.66
CA ARG A 650 18.76 37.44 -15.53
C ARG A 650 18.96 36.40 -14.44
N VAL A 651 18.73 36.79 -13.21
CA VAL A 651 18.62 35.86 -12.08
C VAL A 651 17.14 35.53 -11.93
N GLU A 652 16.85 34.24 -11.97
CA GLU A 652 15.52 33.68 -11.68
C GLU A 652 15.55 33.12 -10.26
N VAL A 653 14.54 33.41 -9.44
CA VAL A 653 14.41 32.95 -8.06
C VAL A 653 13.00 32.38 -7.88
N ILE A 654 12.91 31.19 -7.26
CA ILE A 654 11.66 30.51 -6.88
C ILE A 654 11.78 30.14 -5.41
N GLY A 655 10.71 30.36 -4.65
CA GLY A 655 10.71 29.92 -3.27
C GLY A 655 9.45 30.32 -2.50
N PRO A 656 9.39 29.96 -1.23
CA PRO A 656 8.23 30.29 -0.38
C PRO A 656 8.13 31.79 -0.09
N GLY A 657 9.13 32.60 -0.46
CA GLY A 657 9.14 34.03 -0.23
C GLY A 657 9.41 34.42 1.24
N THR A 658 9.09 35.66 1.58
CA THR A 658 9.27 36.17 2.95
C THR A 658 8.38 35.45 3.94
N GLY A 659 8.85 35.30 5.18
CA GLY A 659 8.08 34.72 6.28
C GLY A 659 8.25 33.21 6.45
N HIS A 660 9.08 32.58 5.65
CA HIS A 660 9.41 31.17 5.78
C HIS A 660 10.90 30.98 5.87
N ARG A 661 11.35 30.09 6.75
CA ARG A 661 12.75 29.79 6.99
C ARG A 661 13.01 28.31 6.87
N PHE A 662 14.14 28.00 6.28
CA PHE A 662 14.63 26.65 6.15
C PHE A 662 15.66 26.36 7.24
N TYR A 663 15.52 25.26 7.92
CA TYR A 663 16.48 24.79 8.91
C TYR A 663 17.04 23.45 8.45
N ASP A 664 18.36 23.38 8.44
CA ASP A 664 19.10 22.16 8.22
C ASP A 664 19.64 21.70 9.59
N PHE A 665 19.24 20.52 10.01
CA PHE A 665 19.62 20.02 11.33
C PHE A 665 20.87 19.14 11.23
N PRO A 666 21.86 19.32 12.15
CA PRO A 666 23.09 18.52 12.13
C PRO A 666 22.86 17.00 12.22
N GLU A 667 21.72 16.57 12.74
CA GLU A 667 21.34 15.16 12.91
C GLU A 667 20.57 14.60 11.69
N GLY A 668 20.44 15.39 10.63
CA GLY A 668 19.71 15.06 9.41
C GLY A 668 18.26 15.53 9.47
N GLY A 669 17.78 15.97 8.32
CA GLY A 669 16.45 16.52 8.14
C GLY A 669 16.46 18.04 7.98
N ALA A 670 15.51 18.52 7.20
CA ALA A 670 15.32 19.93 6.93
C ALA A 670 13.83 20.29 7.05
N ALA A 671 13.52 21.49 7.45
CA ALA A 671 12.14 21.94 7.58
C ALA A 671 12.00 23.42 7.34
N TRP A 672 10.83 23.82 6.82
CA TRP A 672 10.42 25.20 6.70
C TRP A 672 9.70 25.64 7.98
N PHE A 673 9.99 26.86 8.42
CA PHE A 673 9.37 27.48 9.58
C PHE A 673 8.75 28.82 9.21
N GLU A 674 7.63 29.15 9.82
CA GLU A 674 7.06 30.48 9.69
C GLU A 674 7.90 31.51 10.47
N GLU A 675 8.06 32.71 9.91
CA GLU A 675 8.91 33.76 10.49
C GLU A 675 8.53 34.13 11.93
N ASP A 676 7.25 34.21 12.20
CA ASP A 676 6.73 34.59 13.53
C ASP A 676 7.08 33.59 14.63
N VAL A 677 7.39 32.36 14.26
CA VAL A 677 7.71 31.28 15.20
C VAL A 677 9.18 31.34 15.65
N THR A 678 10.07 31.86 14.84
CA THR A 678 11.51 31.88 15.13
C THR A 678 12.02 33.23 15.63
N GLY A 679 11.38 34.33 15.30
CA GLY A 679 11.62 35.66 15.86
C GLY A 679 13.04 36.25 15.75
N SER A 680 13.94 35.65 14.93
CA SER A 680 15.35 36.04 14.95
C SER A 680 15.87 36.65 13.65
N LEU A 681 15.34 36.25 12.51
CA LEU A 681 15.79 36.72 11.19
C LEU A 681 14.61 36.82 10.21
N ALA A 682 14.46 37.95 9.56
CA ALA A 682 13.66 38.11 8.36
C ALA A 682 14.56 38.30 7.15
N ALA A 683 14.42 37.46 6.15
CA ALA A 683 15.14 37.57 4.89
C ALA A 683 14.13 37.62 3.75
N GLU A 684 14.28 38.56 2.85
CA GLU A 684 13.41 38.72 1.70
C GLU A 684 14.22 38.92 0.41
N VAL A 685 13.76 38.33 -0.68
CA VAL A 685 14.19 38.64 -2.02
C VAL A 685 13.28 39.75 -2.53
N VAL A 686 13.86 40.91 -2.84
CA VAL A 686 13.07 42.10 -3.22
C VAL A 686 12.36 41.83 -4.55
N GLY A 687 11.04 42.01 -4.54
CA GLY A 687 10.19 41.75 -5.71
C GLY A 687 9.65 40.32 -5.81
N LEU A 688 10.08 39.41 -4.94
CA LEU A 688 9.43 38.11 -4.77
C LEU A 688 8.17 38.30 -3.92
N GLU A 689 7.04 37.81 -4.43
CA GLU A 689 5.80 37.88 -3.67
C GLU A 689 5.90 36.99 -2.43
N ARG A 690 5.16 37.33 -1.38
CA ARG A 690 5.05 36.49 -0.21
C ARG A 690 4.28 35.22 -0.57
N PHE A 691 4.73 34.08 -0.04
CA PHE A 691 3.93 32.86 -0.09
C PHE A 691 2.58 33.10 0.58
N ASP A 692 1.51 32.99 -0.19
CA ASP A 692 0.13 33.20 0.28
C ASP A 692 -0.58 31.84 0.40
N PRO A 693 -0.70 31.29 1.61
CA PRO A 693 -1.34 29.99 1.79
C PRO A 693 -2.85 30.10 1.57
N VAL A 694 -3.38 29.30 0.65
CA VAL A 694 -4.84 29.16 0.43
C VAL A 694 -5.47 28.22 1.45
N GLN A 695 -4.68 27.34 2.03
CA GLN A 695 -5.13 26.40 3.04
C GLN A 695 -4.07 26.23 4.11
N VAL A 696 -4.49 26.37 5.36
CA VAL A 696 -3.66 26.11 6.54
C VAL A 696 -4.32 25.01 7.35
N LEU A 697 -3.60 23.94 7.62
CA LEU A 697 -4.05 22.85 8.48
C LEU A 697 -3.17 22.83 9.72
N SER A 698 -3.80 22.96 10.90
CA SER A 698 -3.11 22.92 12.19
C SER A 698 -2.60 21.54 12.60
N GLU A 699 -3.03 20.53 11.92
CA GLU A 699 -2.56 19.15 12.02
C GLU A 699 -2.79 18.53 10.65
N LEU A 700 -1.81 17.75 10.15
CA LEU A 700 -2.23 16.75 9.18
C LEU A 700 -3.18 15.84 9.93
N PRO A 701 -4.22 15.66 9.41
CA PRO A 701 -5.29 14.99 10.07
C PRO A 701 -4.92 13.57 10.43
#